data_2bf59249c0a59116309536082288de81
#
_entry.id   2bf59249c0a59116309536082288de81
#
_cell.length_a   1.000
_cell.length_b   1.000
_cell.length_c   1.000
_cell.angle_alpha   90.00
_cell.angle_beta   90.00
_cell.angle_gamma   90.00
#
_symmetry.space_group_name_H-M   'P 1'
#
loop_
_entity.id
_entity.type
_entity.pdbx_description
1 polymer ?
#
loop_
_entity_poly.entity_id
_entity_poly.type
_entity_poly.pdbx_seq_one_letter_code
_entity_poly.pdbx_strand_id
1 'polypeptide(L)'
;MKDSYKHTLSVIIVNYNVEFFLEQCLNSVCKALSDIDAEVFVVDNNSLDNSIEMVQEKFPQVKSIANKKNVGFSKANNQAIALSDSKYVLLLNPDTVVEEATFSKVIDFMENHPDAGGLGVRMVDGKGRFLPESKRGLPTPSVAFYKIFGLSRIFKKSPKFNQYHLGYLDEFKNHEISILSGAFMLMRAQAIEQVGMLDETFFMYGEDIDLSYRIQLGGWKNYYCSDTTIIHYKGESTKKSSVNYVFVFYRAMVIFAEKHFSKTNAKSFSFLINLAIYFRAGLSIFKRIISSIFLPLVDFSAILTGLFLLTHQWKMADVHFPKEVIWTSLPLYAFSWLFFSWVFGLYDKDRKTLGTAKSILFGTLAILVIYALLPKDWQFSRLYILIGACWTFVYLLISRMFVSLARFGKLGLIKRDKTFAIIGDSAEFERVKEILNLSGFDKVKVHRISPTQTREENTIGTLDQLDQIAHIVKIDEFIFCAKNTEANKIIYWMSQLNSDKFEFKIAQPDTTFLIGSNSIESAGDLYVLNLNAISKSESKRLKRIVDLLFSTILLLLSPFLVWFYSHKSKFIRNLMAVLLSKKSFVGYQLEQADEVANYVLPNLKKGVLPVQNWLVSHKSFPSDKLNVLYARDYSPLIDLQIIFKNLFKLDL
;
A
#
# COMPACT_ATOMS: atom_id res chain seq x y z
N MET A 1 4.21 -9.52 -45.22
CA MET A 1 5.11 -8.90 -44.24
C MET A 1 5.29 -7.46 -44.65
N LYS A 2 5.23 -6.54 -43.68
CA LYS A 2 5.41 -5.11 -43.96
C LYS A 2 6.90 -4.87 -44.27
N ASP A 3 7.21 -4.33 -45.45
CA ASP A 3 8.61 -4.16 -45.90
C ASP A 3 9.33 -2.97 -45.21
N SER A 4 8.59 -2.07 -44.56
CA SER A 4 9.15 -0.96 -43.80
C SER A 4 8.21 -0.55 -42.66
N TYR A 5 8.77 -0.28 -41.52
CA TYR A 5 8.10 0.33 -40.36
C TYR A 5 8.47 1.80 -40.27
N LYS A 6 7.54 2.62 -39.78
CA LYS A 6 7.76 4.06 -39.64
C LYS A 6 8.71 4.40 -38.48
N HIS A 7 8.61 3.64 -37.39
CA HIS A 7 9.42 3.84 -36.19
C HIS A 7 10.16 2.55 -35.80
N THR A 8 11.21 2.68 -35.02
CA THR A 8 11.95 1.55 -34.48
C THR A 8 11.20 0.91 -33.30
N LEU A 9 10.61 1.71 -32.42
CA LEU A 9 10.00 1.24 -31.18
C LEU A 9 8.67 1.95 -30.90
N SER A 10 7.62 1.18 -30.53
CA SER A 10 6.41 1.70 -29.88
C SER A 10 6.40 1.28 -28.41
N VAL A 11 6.32 2.23 -27.50
CA VAL A 11 6.15 1.97 -26.06
C VAL A 11 4.69 2.17 -25.70
N ILE A 12 4.04 1.14 -25.17
CA ILE A 12 2.63 1.13 -24.80
C ILE A 12 2.49 0.99 -23.30
N ILE A 13 1.84 1.95 -22.66
CA ILE A 13 1.62 2.01 -21.22
C ILE A 13 0.12 2.07 -20.93
N VAL A 14 -0.43 1.04 -20.27
CA VAL A 14 -1.83 1.03 -19.83
C VAL A 14 -1.91 1.55 -18.41
N ASN A 15 -2.66 2.63 -18.22
CA ASN A 15 -2.82 3.32 -16.93
C ASN A 15 -4.19 3.06 -16.31
N TYR A 16 -4.22 2.95 -14.97
CA TYR A 16 -5.44 2.93 -14.16
C TYR A 16 -5.20 3.40 -12.72
N ASN A 17 -5.57 4.65 -12.42
CA ASN A 17 -5.48 5.27 -11.09
C ASN A 17 -4.07 5.25 -10.45
N VAL A 18 -3.03 5.57 -11.22
CA VAL A 18 -1.63 5.61 -10.74
C VAL A 18 -0.86 6.81 -11.31
N GLU A 19 -1.47 7.99 -11.31
CA GLU A 19 -0.95 9.25 -11.86
C GLU A 19 0.53 9.48 -11.55
N PHE A 20 0.94 9.39 -10.28
CA PHE A 20 2.31 9.70 -9.86
C PHE A 20 3.34 8.68 -10.35
N PHE A 21 2.97 7.39 -10.39
CA PHE A 21 3.84 6.35 -10.94
C PHE A 21 3.94 6.50 -12.46
N LEU A 22 2.83 6.81 -13.14
CA LEU A 22 2.82 7.09 -14.58
C LEU A 22 3.73 8.27 -14.90
N GLU A 23 3.68 9.36 -14.15
CA GLU A 23 4.57 10.50 -14.34
C GLU A 23 6.04 10.10 -14.20
N GLN A 24 6.38 9.32 -13.17
CA GLN A 24 7.74 8.82 -12.97
C GLN A 24 8.18 7.90 -14.12
N CYS A 25 7.32 7.00 -14.55
CA CYS A 25 7.56 6.10 -15.67
C CYS A 25 7.86 6.89 -16.94
N LEU A 26 6.97 7.83 -17.31
CA LEU A 26 7.13 8.66 -18.51
C LEU A 26 8.41 9.51 -18.48
N ASN A 27 8.79 10.07 -17.33
CA ASN A 27 10.04 10.79 -17.18
C ASN A 27 11.26 9.89 -17.50
N SER A 28 11.26 8.64 -17.03
CA SER A 28 12.34 7.70 -17.33
C SER A 28 12.32 7.23 -18.79
N VAL A 29 11.12 6.96 -19.34
CA VAL A 29 10.94 6.55 -20.74
C VAL A 29 11.38 7.65 -21.69
N CYS A 30 10.96 8.89 -21.49
CA CYS A 30 11.34 10.00 -22.36
C CYS A 30 12.86 10.24 -22.37
N LYS A 31 13.53 10.12 -21.21
CA LYS A 31 14.99 10.19 -21.14
C LYS A 31 15.67 9.06 -21.90
N ALA A 32 15.16 7.84 -21.77
CA ALA A 32 15.72 6.65 -22.43
C ALA A 32 15.47 6.62 -23.95
N LEU A 33 14.53 7.42 -24.47
CA LEU A 33 14.19 7.53 -25.89
C LEU A 33 14.88 8.70 -26.61
N SER A 34 15.76 9.48 -25.95
CA SER A 34 16.33 10.72 -26.49
C SER A 34 16.96 10.57 -27.90
N ASP A 35 17.56 9.41 -28.18
CA ASP A 35 18.29 9.13 -29.42
C ASP A 35 17.65 7.98 -30.25
N ILE A 36 16.39 7.63 -29.94
CA ILE A 36 15.70 6.51 -30.57
C ILE A 36 14.44 7.03 -31.28
N ASP A 37 14.29 6.68 -32.56
CA ASP A 37 13.03 6.93 -33.29
C ASP A 37 11.92 6.04 -32.73
N ALA A 38 11.05 6.64 -31.92
CA ALA A 38 10.04 5.92 -31.17
C ALA A 38 8.73 6.72 -31.02
N GLU A 39 7.66 6.01 -30.79
CA GLU A 39 6.36 6.56 -30.37
C GLU A 39 5.95 6.00 -29.01
N VAL A 40 5.27 6.81 -28.22
CA VAL A 40 4.78 6.42 -26.89
C VAL A 40 3.28 6.57 -26.84
N PHE A 41 2.60 5.51 -26.39
CA PHE A 41 1.15 5.49 -26.16
C PHE A 41 0.86 5.33 -24.66
N VAL A 42 -0.05 6.15 -24.16
CA VAL A 42 -0.67 5.95 -22.84
C VAL A 42 -2.14 5.64 -23.05
N VAL A 43 -2.57 4.46 -22.65
CA VAL A 43 -3.98 4.05 -22.70
C VAL A 43 -4.55 4.12 -21.29
N ASP A 44 -5.36 5.13 -21.03
CA ASP A 44 -6.03 5.28 -19.76
C ASP A 44 -7.32 4.48 -19.69
N ASN A 45 -7.43 3.61 -18.71
CA ASN A 45 -8.54 2.69 -18.54
C ASN A 45 -9.66 3.24 -17.64
N ASN A 46 -10.05 4.51 -17.86
CA ASN A 46 -11.05 5.23 -17.06
C ASN A 46 -10.57 5.50 -15.63
N SER A 47 -9.40 6.12 -15.50
CA SER A 47 -8.88 6.60 -14.22
C SER A 47 -9.78 7.69 -13.62
N LEU A 48 -9.78 7.78 -12.30
CA LEU A 48 -10.50 8.79 -11.52
C LEU A 48 -9.55 9.87 -10.96
N ASP A 49 -8.24 9.73 -11.22
CA ASP A 49 -7.20 10.70 -10.90
C ASP A 49 -6.90 11.59 -12.11
N ASN A 50 -5.95 12.52 -11.99
CA ASN A 50 -5.61 13.47 -13.05
C ASN A 50 -4.57 12.90 -14.05
N SER A 51 -4.52 11.58 -14.23
CA SER A 51 -3.53 10.93 -15.10
C SER A 51 -3.52 11.46 -16.52
N ILE A 52 -4.69 11.66 -17.14
CA ILE A 52 -4.78 12.12 -18.54
C ILE A 52 -4.39 13.58 -18.66
N GLU A 53 -4.86 14.43 -17.78
CA GLU A 53 -4.53 15.85 -17.74
C GLU A 53 -3.02 16.04 -17.55
N MET A 54 -2.42 15.29 -16.63
CA MET A 54 -0.97 15.29 -16.38
C MET A 54 -0.19 14.87 -17.63
N VAL A 55 -0.62 13.82 -18.35
CA VAL A 55 0.04 13.38 -19.59
C VAL A 55 -0.05 14.46 -20.67
N GLN A 56 -1.21 15.07 -20.86
CA GLN A 56 -1.41 16.10 -21.88
C GLN A 56 -0.60 17.37 -21.59
N GLU A 57 -0.49 17.75 -20.32
CA GLU A 57 0.23 18.95 -19.89
C GLU A 57 1.76 18.77 -19.92
N LYS A 58 2.25 17.66 -19.34
CA LYS A 58 3.71 17.45 -19.14
C LYS A 58 4.38 16.67 -20.26
N PHE A 59 3.63 15.88 -21.02
CA PHE A 59 4.16 14.99 -22.08
C PHE A 59 3.37 15.11 -23.39
N PRO A 60 3.31 16.30 -24.01
CA PRO A 60 2.48 16.54 -25.21
C PRO A 60 2.88 15.67 -26.42
N GLN A 61 4.09 15.09 -26.44
CA GLN A 61 4.56 14.16 -27.47
C GLN A 61 3.96 12.74 -27.30
N VAL A 62 3.37 12.41 -26.16
CA VAL A 62 2.77 11.10 -25.88
C VAL A 62 1.37 11.04 -26.44
N LYS A 63 1.07 9.98 -27.19
CA LYS A 63 -0.26 9.71 -27.73
C LYS A 63 -1.15 9.12 -26.65
N SER A 64 -2.18 9.83 -26.21
CA SER A 64 -3.11 9.37 -25.17
C SER A 64 -4.41 8.82 -25.75
N ILE A 65 -4.88 7.69 -25.20
CA ILE A 65 -6.18 7.06 -25.50
C ILE A 65 -6.95 6.97 -24.20
N ALA A 66 -8.04 7.73 -24.06
CA ALA A 66 -8.87 7.73 -22.85
C ALA A 66 -10.12 6.86 -23.05
N ASN A 67 -10.20 5.75 -22.32
CA ASN A 67 -11.36 4.86 -22.33
C ASN A 67 -12.46 5.38 -21.42
N LYS A 68 -13.73 5.30 -21.86
CA LYS A 68 -14.90 5.68 -21.05
C LYS A 68 -15.26 4.65 -19.96
N LYS A 69 -14.64 3.49 -19.94
CA LYS A 69 -14.77 2.41 -18.95
C LYS A 69 -13.52 1.58 -18.92
N ASN A 70 -13.24 0.90 -17.82
CA ASN A 70 -12.15 -0.05 -17.73
C ASN A 70 -12.44 -1.27 -18.64
N VAL A 71 -11.70 -1.38 -19.74
CA VAL A 71 -11.90 -2.44 -20.76
C VAL A 71 -11.00 -3.66 -20.51
N GLY A 72 -10.17 -3.65 -19.46
CA GLY A 72 -9.18 -4.66 -19.15
C GLY A 72 -7.83 -4.40 -19.80
N PHE A 73 -6.80 -5.14 -19.36
CA PHE A 73 -5.42 -4.90 -19.77
C PHE A 73 -5.17 -5.31 -21.23
N SER A 74 -5.65 -6.49 -21.65
CA SER A 74 -5.45 -7.01 -23.01
C SER A 74 -6.05 -6.08 -24.05
N LYS A 75 -7.31 -5.69 -23.87
CA LYS A 75 -8.02 -4.83 -24.82
C LYS A 75 -7.44 -3.43 -24.88
N ALA A 76 -7.02 -2.88 -23.76
CA ALA A 76 -6.39 -1.56 -23.72
C ALA A 76 -5.05 -1.56 -24.47
N ASN A 77 -4.21 -2.58 -24.27
CA ASN A 77 -2.96 -2.73 -25.04
C ASN A 77 -3.23 -2.91 -26.52
N ASN A 78 -4.22 -3.74 -26.91
CA ASN A 78 -4.55 -3.98 -28.31
C ASN A 78 -4.98 -2.72 -29.04
N GLN A 79 -5.63 -1.75 -28.38
CA GLN A 79 -5.97 -0.45 -28.96
C GLN A 79 -4.72 0.29 -29.45
N ALA A 80 -3.65 0.29 -28.66
CA ALA A 80 -2.40 0.94 -29.03
C ALA A 80 -1.56 0.10 -29.98
N ILE A 81 -1.52 -1.24 -29.84
CA ILE A 81 -0.83 -2.15 -30.77
C ILE A 81 -1.39 -1.97 -32.18
N ALA A 82 -2.71 -1.85 -32.32
CA ALA A 82 -3.36 -1.66 -33.63
C ALA A 82 -3.01 -0.31 -34.31
N LEU A 83 -2.59 0.69 -33.54
CA LEU A 83 -2.17 2.01 -34.02
C LEU A 83 -0.64 2.11 -34.19
N SER A 84 0.11 1.14 -33.70
CA SER A 84 1.56 1.10 -33.74
C SER A 84 2.05 0.80 -35.19
N ASP A 85 3.07 1.55 -35.63
CA ASP A 85 3.80 1.33 -36.87
C ASP A 85 5.30 1.26 -36.59
N SER A 86 5.71 0.29 -35.77
CA SER A 86 7.09 0.15 -35.33
C SER A 86 7.60 -1.28 -35.49
N LYS A 87 8.92 -1.42 -35.70
CA LYS A 87 9.61 -2.71 -35.81
C LYS A 87 9.49 -3.53 -34.53
N TYR A 88 9.50 -2.84 -33.38
CA TYR A 88 9.35 -3.42 -32.05
C TYR A 88 8.21 -2.76 -31.28
N VAL A 89 7.47 -3.56 -30.51
CA VAL A 89 6.37 -3.12 -29.64
C VAL A 89 6.71 -3.52 -28.22
N LEU A 90 6.75 -2.56 -27.31
CA LEU A 90 6.99 -2.76 -25.89
C LEU A 90 5.71 -2.52 -25.10
N LEU A 91 5.25 -3.51 -24.36
CA LEU A 91 4.28 -3.32 -23.28
C LEU A 91 5.04 -3.01 -22.00
N LEU A 92 4.71 -1.88 -21.37
CA LEU A 92 5.39 -1.39 -20.16
C LEU A 92 4.36 -1.01 -19.10
N ASN A 93 4.56 -1.48 -17.87
CA ASN A 93 3.69 -1.08 -16.77
C ASN A 93 3.95 0.37 -16.32
N PRO A 94 2.92 1.12 -15.88
CA PRO A 94 3.05 2.50 -15.44
C PRO A 94 3.83 2.65 -14.11
N ASP A 95 4.00 1.57 -13.33
CA ASP A 95 4.76 1.53 -12.08
C ASP A 95 6.19 1.02 -12.26
N THR A 96 6.82 1.37 -13.40
CA THR A 96 8.21 1.03 -13.72
C THR A 96 9.11 2.26 -13.85
N VAL A 97 10.42 2.05 -13.65
CA VAL A 97 11.47 3.05 -13.98
C VAL A 97 12.54 2.34 -14.80
N VAL A 98 12.83 2.86 -15.98
CA VAL A 98 13.83 2.32 -16.90
C VAL A 98 15.16 3.08 -16.78
N GLU A 99 16.30 2.37 -17.01
CA GLU A 99 17.60 3.00 -17.15
C GLU A 99 17.69 3.77 -18.48
N GLU A 100 18.54 4.77 -18.55
CA GLU A 100 18.70 5.61 -19.74
C GLU A 100 19.09 4.82 -21.00
N ALA A 101 19.89 3.76 -20.86
CA ALA A 101 20.32 2.90 -21.96
C ALA A 101 19.44 1.65 -22.15
N THR A 102 18.29 1.53 -21.49
CA THR A 102 17.47 0.32 -21.57
C THR A 102 17.04 0.01 -22.99
N PHE A 103 16.50 0.99 -23.70
CA PHE A 103 15.92 0.73 -25.03
C PHE A 103 16.99 0.48 -26.09
N SER A 104 18.12 1.18 -26.07
CA SER A 104 19.21 0.88 -26.97
C SER A 104 19.74 -0.55 -26.80
N LYS A 105 19.99 -0.97 -25.55
CA LYS A 105 20.46 -2.33 -25.24
C LYS A 105 19.49 -3.42 -25.69
N VAL A 106 18.18 -3.24 -25.45
CA VAL A 106 17.19 -4.27 -25.81
C VAL A 106 16.95 -4.31 -27.34
N ILE A 107 17.02 -3.19 -28.04
CA ILE A 107 16.97 -3.13 -29.51
C ILE A 107 18.21 -3.82 -30.10
N ASP A 108 19.41 -3.50 -29.61
CA ASP A 108 20.65 -4.15 -30.05
C ASP A 108 20.60 -5.67 -29.82
N PHE A 109 20.06 -6.10 -28.66
CA PHE A 109 19.85 -7.52 -28.43
C PHE A 109 18.93 -8.16 -29.48
N MET A 110 17.79 -7.53 -29.77
CA MET A 110 16.83 -8.04 -30.74
C MET A 110 17.39 -8.05 -32.17
N GLU A 111 18.24 -7.08 -32.53
CA GLU A 111 18.92 -7.07 -33.87
C GLU A 111 19.93 -8.21 -33.98
N ASN A 112 20.67 -8.51 -32.89
CA ASN A 112 21.66 -9.60 -32.84
C ASN A 112 21.02 -11.00 -32.70
N HIS A 113 19.71 -11.08 -32.40
CA HIS A 113 18.97 -12.35 -32.26
C HIS A 113 17.75 -12.36 -33.17
N PRO A 114 17.92 -12.67 -34.48
CA PRO A 114 16.80 -12.68 -35.43
C PRO A 114 15.69 -13.68 -35.09
N ASP A 115 15.98 -14.73 -34.31
CA ASP A 115 15.04 -15.72 -33.81
C ASP A 115 14.26 -15.24 -32.56
N ALA A 116 14.60 -14.08 -32.00
CA ALA A 116 13.88 -13.50 -30.87
C ALA A 116 12.55 -12.90 -31.30
N GLY A 117 11.45 -13.51 -30.86
CA GLY A 117 10.09 -12.97 -30.98
C GLY A 117 9.70 -12.08 -29.83
N GLY A 118 10.27 -12.33 -28.64
CA GLY A 118 10.02 -11.55 -27.44
C GLY A 118 11.20 -11.46 -26.48
N LEU A 119 11.28 -10.36 -25.73
CA LEU A 119 12.35 -10.08 -24.78
C LEU A 119 11.79 -9.45 -23.51
N GLY A 120 12.19 -9.99 -22.36
CA GLY A 120 12.03 -9.38 -21.05
C GLY A 120 13.38 -8.98 -20.44
N VAL A 121 13.38 -8.13 -19.44
CA VAL A 121 14.61 -7.62 -18.81
C VAL A 121 14.69 -7.98 -17.33
N ARG A 122 15.85 -7.76 -16.73
CA ARG A 122 16.04 -7.88 -15.29
C ARG A 122 15.22 -6.82 -14.56
N MET A 123 14.39 -7.25 -13.59
CA MET A 123 13.57 -6.36 -12.80
C MET A 123 13.95 -6.46 -11.32
N VAL A 124 13.95 -5.32 -10.64
CA VAL A 124 14.10 -5.22 -9.19
C VAL A 124 12.90 -4.51 -8.59
N ASP A 125 12.57 -4.82 -7.33
CA ASP A 125 11.55 -4.08 -6.59
C ASP A 125 12.08 -2.72 -6.14
N GLY A 126 11.21 -1.87 -5.56
CA GLY A 126 11.62 -0.58 -5.01
C GLY A 126 12.65 -0.67 -3.87
N LYS A 127 13.07 -1.84 -3.44
CA LYS A 127 14.17 -2.09 -2.48
C LYS A 127 15.44 -2.64 -3.15
N GLY A 128 15.49 -2.66 -4.46
CA GLY A 128 16.61 -3.21 -5.23
C GLY A 128 16.69 -4.74 -5.24
N ARG A 129 15.68 -5.46 -4.73
CA ARG A 129 15.68 -6.93 -4.71
C ARG A 129 15.18 -7.47 -6.03
N PHE A 130 15.86 -8.49 -6.54
CA PHE A 130 15.46 -9.17 -7.77
C PHE A 130 14.02 -9.69 -7.71
N LEU A 131 13.27 -9.42 -8.76
CA LEU A 131 11.92 -9.90 -8.96
C LEU A 131 11.91 -11.21 -9.76
N PRO A 132 11.55 -12.35 -9.15
CA PRO A 132 11.59 -13.65 -9.83
C PRO A 132 10.72 -13.75 -11.09
N GLU A 133 9.73 -12.88 -11.24
CA GLU A 133 8.91 -12.79 -12.45
C GLU A 133 9.62 -12.24 -13.68
N SER A 134 10.84 -11.75 -13.56
CA SER A 134 11.69 -11.37 -14.69
C SER A 134 11.97 -12.53 -15.64
N LYS A 135 12.00 -13.74 -15.13
CA LYS A 135 12.21 -14.99 -15.90
C LYS A 135 11.24 -16.05 -15.41
N ARG A 136 10.39 -16.52 -16.31
CA ARG A 136 9.34 -17.49 -15.98
C ARG A 136 9.30 -18.65 -16.97
N GLY A 137 9.03 -19.84 -16.43
CA GLY A 137 8.72 -21.01 -17.22
C GLY A 137 7.22 -21.18 -17.44
N LEU A 138 6.87 -22.09 -18.34
CA LEU A 138 5.47 -22.41 -18.66
C LEU A 138 4.75 -22.99 -17.42
N PRO A 139 3.56 -22.49 -17.03
CA PRO A 139 2.79 -22.99 -15.90
C PRO A 139 2.05 -24.28 -16.25
N THR A 140 2.79 -25.40 -16.42
CA THR A 140 2.18 -26.72 -16.56
C THR A 140 1.49 -27.16 -15.26
N PRO A 141 0.60 -28.16 -15.28
CA PRO A 141 -0.07 -28.66 -14.07
C PRO A 141 0.89 -29.02 -12.91
N SER A 142 2.01 -29.70 -13.21
CA SER A 142 3.02 -30.04 -12.24
C SER A 142 3.76 -28.81 -11.68
N VAL A 143 4.11 -27.88 -12.54
CA VAL A 143 4.77 -26.60 -12.15
C VAL A 143 3.87 -25.76 -11.25
N ALA A 144 2.58 -25.68 -11.61
CA ALA A 144 1.58 -25.00 -10.80
C ALA A 144 1.41 -25.68 -9.43
N PHE A 145 1.34 -27.01 -9.39
CA PHE A 145 1.31 -27.79 -8.15
C PHE A 145 2.50 -27.45 -7.23
N TYR A 146 3.72 -27.49 -7.75
CA TYR A 146 4.91 -27.16 -6.94
C TYR A 146 4.90 -25.75 -6.38
N LYS A 147 4.41 -24.78 -7.17
CA LYS A 147 4.27 -23.39 -6.73
C LYS A 147 3.20 -23.22 -5.66
N ILE A 148 2.02 -23.83 -5.85
CA ILE A 148 0.86 -23.73 -4.96
C ILE A 148 1.17 -24.31 -3.58
N PHE A 149 1.78 -25.50 -3.55
CA PHE A 149 2.15 -26.19 -2.30
C PHE A 149 3.48 -25.73 -1.70
N GLY A 150 4.08 -24.68 -2.24
CA GLY A 150 5.26 -24.03 -1.67
C GLY A 150 6.58 -24.75 -1.90
N LEU A 151 6.61 -25.87 -2.67
CA LEU A 151 7.84 -26.62 -2.97
C LEU A 151 8.86 -25.75 -3.71
N SER A 152 8.40 -24.89 -4.62
CA SER A 152 9.26 -23.91 -5.30
C SER A 152 9.92 -22.90 -4.34
N ARG A 153 9.30 -22.60 -3.21
CA ARG A 153 9.84 -21.71 -2.19
C ARG A 153 10.88 -22.39 -1.30
N ILE A 154 10.67 -23.68 -1.01
CA ILE A 154 11.59 -24.49 -0.21
C ILE A 154 12.83 -24.82 -1.06
N PHE A 155 12.64 -25.28 -2.29
CA PHE A 155 13.70 -25.71 -3.19
C PHE A 155 13.99 -24.67 -4.29
N LYS A 156 14.41 -23.47 -3.90
CA LYS A 156 14.56 -22.29 -4.79
C LYS A 156 15.47 -22.53 -6.00
N LYS A 157 16.51 -23.33 -5.87
CA LYS A 157 17.50 -23.63 -6.93
C LYS A 157 17.23 -24.95 -7.67
N SER A 158 16.13 -25.63 -7.42
CA SER A 158 15.82 -26.92 -8.05
C SER A 158 15.23 -26.73 -9.45
N PRO A 159 15.82 -27.30 -10.52
CA PRO A 159 15.23 -27.30 -11.86
C PRO A 159 13.87 -27.98 -11.93
N LYS A 160 13.58 -28.95 -11.03
CA LYS A 160 12.31 -29.66 -10.98
C LYS A 160 11.22 -28.86 -10.25
N PHE A 161 11.51 -28.31 -9.07
CA PHE A 161 10.50 -27.71 -8.22
C PHE A 161 10.31 -26.21 -8.44
N ASN A 162 11.32 -25.52 -9.00
CA ASN A 162 11.25 -24.08 -9.26
C ASN A 162 11.29 -23.70 -10.76
N GLN A 163 10.64 -24.51 -11.59
CA GLN A 163 10.47 -24.23 -13.03
C GLN A 163 9.66 -22.96 -13.29
N TYR A 164 8.72 -22.60 -12.42
CA TYR A 164 7.89 -21.42 -12.65
C TYR A 164 8.69 -20.12 -12.65
N HIS A 165 9.63 -19.96 -11.72
CA HIS A 165 10.47 -18.76 -11.61
C HIS A 165 11.89 -18.96 -12.15
N LEU A 166 12.19 -20.11 -12.71
CA LEU A 166 13.51 -20.48 -13.22
C LEU A 166 14.64 -20.10 -12.26
N GLY A 167 14.43 -20.36 -10.96
CA GLY A 167 15.34 -19.90 -9.89
C GLY A 167 16.72 -20.57 -9.88
N TYR A 168 16.94 -21.54 -10.74
CA TYR A 168 18.22 -22.18 -11.00
C TYR A 168 19.06 -21.46 -12.05
N LEU A 169 18.46 -20.56 -12.87
CA LEU A 169 19.18 -19.74 -13.82
C LEU A 169 19.79 -18.52 -13.13
N ASP A 170 20.97 -18.12 -13.56
CA ASP A 170 21.65 -16.92 -13.09
C ASP A 170 20.87 -15.66 -13.50
N GLU A 171 20.65 -14.74 -12.58
CA GLU A 171 19.93 -13.49 -12.85
C GLU A 171 20.77 -12.44 -13.58
N PHE A 172 22.09 -12.64 -13.67
CA PHE A 172 23.03 -11.73 -14.35
C PHE A 172 23.49 -12.22 -15.71
N LYS A 173 22.81 -13.27 -16.25
CA LYS A 173 23.10 -13.82 -17.57
C LYS A 173 21.86 -13.84 -18.44
N ASN A 174 22.06 -13.66 -19.72
CA ASN A 174 21.00 -13.75 -20.71
C ASN A 174 20.58 -15.23 -20.90
N HIS A 175 19.29 -15.48 -20.97
CA HIS A 175 18.71 -16.81 -21.07
C HIS A 175 17.53 -16.87 -22.02
N GLU A 176 17.37 -17.99 -22.72
CA GLU A 176 16.09 -18.33 -23.31
C GLU A 176 15.10 -18.71 -22.22
N ILE A 177 13.89 -18.16 -22.26
CA ILE A 177 12.83 -18.38 -21.26
C ILE A 177 11.50 -18.67 -21.96
N SER A 178 10.55 -19.27 -21.22
CA SER A 178 9.26 -19.57 -21.85
C SER A 178 8.29 -18.38 -21.82
N ILE A 179 8.23 -17.67 -20.70
CA ILE A 179 7.19 -16.69 -20.45
C ILE A 179 7.82 -15.35 -20.08
N LEU A 180 7.44 -14.32 -20.80
CA LEU A 180 7.78 -12.92 -20.54
C LEU A 180 6.89 -12.34 -19.44
N SER A 181 7.32 -11.25 -18.83
CA SER A 181 6.51 -10.48 -17.88
C SER A 181 5.81 -9.33 -18.59
N GLY A 182 4.49 -9.21 -18.43
CA GLY A 182 3.74 -8.05 -18.93
C GLY A 182 4.16 -6.70 -18.35
N ALA A 183 5.03 -6.69 -17.30
CA ALA A 183 5.57 -5.45 -16.77
C ALA A 183 6.62 -4.80 -17.70
N PHE A 184 7.34 -5.62 -18.47
CA PHE A 184 8.23 -5.21 -19.55
C PHE A 184 8.27 -6.37 -20.58
N MET A 185 7.56 -6.22 -21.69
CA MET A 185 7.42 -7.23 -22.71
C MET A 185 7.68 -6.61 -24.09
N LEU A 186 8.93 -6.67 -24.54
CA LEU A 186 9.33 -6.22 -25.88
C LEU A 186 9.06 -7.34 -26.86
N MET A 187 8.43 -7.04 -27.97
CA MET A 187 8.04 -8.00 -29.01
C MET A 187 8.43 -7.50 -30.40
N ARG A 188 8.83 -8.42 -31.26
CA ARG A 188 9.02 -8.15 -32.68
C ARG A 188 7.65 -8.04 -33.37
N ALA A 189 7.41 -6.99 -34.16
CA ALA A 189 6.13 -6.79 -34.83
C ALA A 189 5.75 -7.97 -35.71
N GLN A 190 6.72 -8.55 -36.45
CA GLN A 190 6.50 -9.75 -37.27
C GLN A 190 6.00 -10.97 -36.47
N ALA A 191 6.48 -11.12 -35.24
CA ALA A 191 5.97 -12.19 -34.35
C ALA A 191 4.51 -11.92 -33.97
N ILE A 192 4.15 -10.67 -33.61
CA ILE A 192 2.76 -10.29 -33.32
C ILE A 192 1.87 -10.47 -34.56
N GLU A 193 2.31 -10.06 -35.73
CA GLU A 193 1.57 -10.24 -36.99
C GLU A 193 1.26 -11.73 -37.26
N GLN A 194 2.23 -12.62 -36.98
CA GLN A 194 2.09 -14.06 -37.19
C GLN A 194 1.17 -14.73 -36.17
N VAL A 195 1.30 -14.41 -34.89
CA VAL A 195 0.60 -15.12 -33.79
C VAL A 195 -0.65 -14.40 -33.28
N GLY A 196 -0.85 -13.15 -33.70
CA GLY A 196 -1.92 -12.26 -33.23
C GLY A 196 -1.58 -11.51 -31.94
N MET A 197 -2.35 -10.47 -31.68
CA MET A 197 -2.23 -9.61 -30.50
C MET A 197 -2.63 -10.34 -29.19
N LEU A 198 -2.76 -9.62 -28.09
CA LEU A 198 -3.24 -10.16 -26.81
C LEU A 198 -4.67 -10.71 -26.95
N ASP A 199 -4.94 -11.84 -26.30
CA ASP A 199 -6.29 -12.41 -26.28
C ASP A 199 -7.17 -11.65 -25.27
N GLU A 200 -8.23 -11.02 -25.76
CA GLU A 200 -9.15 -10.18 -24.98
C GLU A 200 -10.06 -10.97 -24.02
N THR A 201 -10.05 -12.30 -24.07
CA THR A 201 -10.72 -13.13 -23.05
C THR A 201 -10.05 -13.02 -21.67
N PHE A 202 -8.76 -12.61 -21.65
CA PHE A 202 -8.04 -12.27 -20.43
C PHE A 202 -8.28 -10.79 -20.11
N PHE A 203 -9.09 -10.55 -19.09
CA PHE A 203 -9.32 -9.18 -18.62
C PHE A 203 -8.06 -8.57 -17.98
N MET A 204 -7.35 -9.38 -17.18
CA MET A 204 -6.11 -9.04 -16.50
C MET A 204 -5.45 -10.33 -16.02
N TYR A 205 -4.13 -10.44 -16.17
CA TYR A 205 -3.30 -11.64 -15.93
C TYR A 205 -3.55 -12.79 -16.90
N GLY A 206 -2.48 -13.45 -17.26
CA GLY A 206 -2.47 -14.60 -18.16
C GLY A 206 -2.35 -14.26 -19.64
N GLU A 207 -2.64 -13.02 -20.03
CA GLU A 207 -2.44 -12.52 -21.39
C GLU A 207 -0.97 -12.55 -21.81
N ASP A 208 -0.06 -12.24 -20.87
CA ASP A 208 1.38 -12.31 -21.08
C ASP A 208 1.87 -13.76 -21.23
N ILE A 209 1.28 -14.67 -20.47
CA ILE A 209 1.55 -16.12 -20.56
C ILE A 209 1.06 -16.66 -21.91
N ASP A 210 -0.17 -16.30 -22.30
CA ASP A 210 -0.80 -16.73 -23.53
C ASP A 210 0.00 -16.27 -24.77
N LEU A 211 0.32 -14.96 -24.81
CA LEU A 211 1.05 -14.40 -25.95
C LEU A 211 2.49 -14.96 -26.02
N SER A 212 3.19 -15.04 -24.88
CA SER A 212 4.54 -15.65 -24.83
C SER A 212 4.54 -17.08 -25.33
N TYR A 213 3.52 -17.87 -24.99
CA TYR A 213 3.40 -19.26 -25.44
C TYR A 213 3.06 -19.34 -26.93
N ARG A 214 2.19 -18.47 -27.45
CA ARG A 214 1.89 -18.39 -28.88
C ARG A 214 3.10 -17.97 -29.72
N ILE A 215 3.93 -17.06 -29.22
CA ILE A 215 5.21 -16.69 -29.85
C ILE A 215 6.11 -17.92 -30.01
N GLN A 216 6.24 -18.75 -28.95
CA GLN A 216 7.00 -19.99 -29.06
C GLN A 216 6.38 -20.99 -30.03
N LEU A 217 5.06 -21.16 -30.02
CA LEU A 217 4.35 -22.03 -30.99
C LEU A 217 4.51 -21.55 -32.44
N GLY A 218 4.68 -20.24 -32.64
CA GLY A 218 4.99 -19.63 -33.94
C GLY A 218 6.43 -19.87 -34.42
N GLY A 219 7.27 -20.56 -33.63
CA GLY A 219 8.66 -20.87 -33.97
C GLY A 219 9.68 -19.82 -33.51
N TRP A 220 9.24 -18.77 -32.80
CA TRP A 220 10.08 -17.75 -32.24
C TRP A 220 10.57 -18.14 -30.83
N LYS A 221 11.62 -17.48 -30.36
CA LYS A 221 12.13 -17.62 -28.98
C LYS A 221 11.81 -16.40 -28.13
N ASN A 222 11.63 -16.63 -26.84
CA ASN A 222 11.55 -15.58 -25.83
C ASN A 222 12.85 -15.55 -25.02
N TYR A 223 13.38 -14.34 -24.78
CA TYR A 223 14.63 -14.16 -24.07
C TYR A 223 14.48 -13.31 -22.82
N TYR A 224 15.33 -13.55 -21.85
CA TYR A 224 15.60 -12.72 -20.72
C TYR A 224 16.95 -12.04 -20.92
N CYS A 225 16.96 -10.70 -20.94
CA CYS A 225 18.14 -9.88 -21.05
C CYS A 225 18.52 -9.30 -19.69
N SER A 226 19.74 -9.59 -19.23
CA SER A 226 20.28 -9.10 -17.96
C SER A 226 21.12 -7.83 -18.11
N ASP A 227 21.37 -7.37 -19.35
CA ASP A 227 22.27 -6.26 -19.65
C ASP A 227 21.68 -4.90 -19.24
N THR A 228 20.38 -4.87 -18.95
CA THR A 228 19.70 -3.71 -18.39
C THR A 228 18.76 -4.14 -17.26
N THR A 229 18.57 -3.23 -16.31
CA THR A 229 17.71 -3.45 -15.14
C THR A 229 16.68 -2.34 -15.02
N ILE A 230 15.45 -2.71 -14.70
CA ILE A 230 14.38 -1.74 -14.42
C ILE A 230 13.88 -1.89 -12.98
N ILE A 231 13.38 -0.80 -12.39
CA ILE A 231 12.57 -0.89 -11.17
C ILE A 231 11.13 -1.20 -11.56
N HIS A 232 10.49 -2.13 -10.86
CA HIS A 232 9.05 -2.37 -10.94
C HIS A 232 8.46 -2.38 -9.53
N TYR A 233 7.74 -1.34 -9.15
CA TYR A 233 7.19 -1.18 -7.79
C TYR A 233 6.12 -2.23 -7.46
N LYS A 234 5.54 -2.86 -8.45
CA LYS A 234 4.65 -4.03 -8.40
C LYS A 234 3.37 -3.86 -7.60
N GLY A 235 2.30 -3.70 -8.33
CA GLY A 235 0.95 -3.82 -7.80
C GLY A 235 0.34 -2.54 -7.27
N GLU A 236 0.85 -1.39 -7.68
CA GLU A 236 0.26 -0.10 -7.35
C GLU A 236 -1.10 0.08 -8.06
N SER A 237 -1.22 -0.34 -9.32
CA SER A 237 -2.50 -0.36 -10.05
C SER A 237 -3.50 -1.40 -9.53
N THR A 238 -3.03 -2.39 -8.75
CA THR A 238 -3.88 -3.46 -8.25
C THR A 238 -3.65 -3.68 -6.76
N LYS A 239 -4.57 -3.21 -5.90
CA LYS A 239 -4.50 -3.48 -4.46
C LYS A 239 -4.56 -5.00 -4.22
N LYS A 240 -3.40 -5.64 -4.08
CA LYS A 240 -3.20 -7.10 -3.93
C LYS A 240 -3.91 -7.74 -2.72
N SER A 241 -4.54 -6.96 -1.86
CA SER A 241 -5.23 -7.44 -0.67
C SER A 241 -6.69 -7.83 -0.91
N SER A 242 -7.25 -7.62 -2.11
CA SER A 242 -8.63 -8.00 -2.37
C SER A 242 -8.71 -9.49 -2.74
N VAL A 243 -9.70 -10.18 -2.17
CA VAL A 243 -10.06 -11.56 -2.54
C VAL A 243 -10.28 -11.67 -4.05
N ASN A 244 -10.78 -10.61 -4.69
CA ASN A 244 -10.97 -10.50 -6.14
C ASN A 244 -9.70 -10.70 -6.96
N TYR A 245 -8.53 -10.21 -6.51
CA TYR A 245 -7.24 -10.42 -7.20
C TYR A 245 -6.93 -11.91 -7.37
N VAL A 246 -7.08 -12.68 -6.30
CA VAL A 246 -6.81 -14.12 -6.30
C VAL A 246 -7.73 -14.84 -7.30
N PHE A 247 -9.02 -14.51 -7.30
CA PHE A 247 -9.98 -15.09 -8.24
C PHE A 247 -9.66 -14.76 -9.69
N VAL A 248 -9.35 -13.50 -10.01
CA VAL A 248 -9.02 -13.07 -11.39
C VAL A 248 -7.78 -13.78 -11.89
N PHE A 249 -6.70 -13.85 -11.09
CA PHE A 249 -5.48 -14.55 -11.47
C PHE A 249 -5.71 -16.05 -11.74
N TYR A 250 -6.44 -16.73 -10.86
CA TYR A 250 -6.68 -18.16 -11.04
C TYR A 250 -7.65 -18.45 -12.19
N ARG A 251 -8.65 -17.61 -12.40
CA ARG A 251 -9.52 -17.70 -13.58
C ARG A 251 -8.72 -17.58 -14.88
N ALA A 252 -7.79 -16.64 -14.94
CA ALA A 252 -6.88 -16.51 -16.08
C ALA A 252 -6.06 -17.79 -16.32
N MET A 253 -5.57 -18.42 -15.26
CA MET A 253 -4.87 -19.71 -15.39
C MET A 253 -5.76 -20.84 -15.91
N VAL A 254 -7.02 -20.87 -15.51
CA VAL A 254 -8.01 -21.84 -16.05
C VAL A 254 -8.25 -21.60 -17.53
N ILE A 255 -8.49 -20.34 -17.94
CA ILE A 255 -8.67 -19.97 -19.36
C ILE A 255 -7.46 -20.41 -20.18
N PHE A 256 -6.22 -20.14 -19.69
CA PHE A 256 -5.00 -20.56 -20.35
C PHE A 256 -4.95 -22.09 -20.53
N ALA A 257 -5.27 -22.84 -19.47
CA ALA A 257 -5.24 -24.30 -19.52
C ALA A 257 -6.30 -24.88 -20.48
N GLU A 258 -7.50 -24.32 -20.51
CA GLU A 258 -8.58 -24.74 -21.42
C GLU A 258 -8.22 -24.47 -22.88
N LYS A 259 -7.49 -23.38 -23.15
CA LYS A 259 -7.06 -23.00 -24.50
C LYS A 259 -5.92 -23.86 -25.02
N HIS A 260 -4.94 -24.19 -24.18
CA HIS A 260 -3.65 -24.74 -24.64
C HIS A 260 -3.39 -26.20 -24.23
N PHE A 261 -4.14 -26.75 -23.24
CA PHE A 261 -3.93 -28.11 -22.81
C PHE A 261 -5.04 -29.06 -23.30
N SER A 262 -4.74 -30.38 -23.34
CA SER A 262 -5.77 -31.37 -23.64
C SER A 262 -6.93 -31.30 -22.64
N LYS A 263 -8.16 -31.67 -23.07
CA LYS A 263 -9.37 -31.63 -22.25
C LYS A 263 -9.20 -32.33 -20.89
N THR A 264 -8.47 -33.45 -20.84
CA THR A 264 -8.19 -34.19 -19.59
C THR A 264 -7.24 -33.43 -18.67
N ASN A 265 -6.16 -32.87 -19.23
CA ASN A 265 -5.20 -32.09 -18.47
C ASN A 265 -5.80 -30.76 -17.98
N ALA A 266 -6.65 -30.12 -18.79
CA ALA A 266 -7.35 -28.89 -18.40
C ALA A 266 -8.31 -29.13 -17.23
N LYS A 267 -9.09 -30.24 -17.22
CA LYS A 267 -9.97 -30.60 -16.08
C LYS A 267 -9.19 -30.85 -14.80
N SER A 268 -8.12 -31.63 -14.85
CA SER A 268 -7.24 -31.93 -13.72
C SER A 268 -6.58 -30.65 -13.18
N PHE A 269 -6.14 -29.77 -14.08
CA PHE A 269 -5.54 -28.49 -13.74
C PHE A 269 -6.56 -27.54 -13.06
N SER A 270 -7.77 -27.44 -13.63
CA SER A 270 -8.86 -26.62 -13.05
C SER A 270 -9.25 -27.12 -11.66
N PHE A 271 -9.34 -28.45 -11.46
CA PHE A 271 -9.61 -29.02 -10.15
C PHE A 271 -8.51 -28.67 -9.12
N LEU A 272 -7.23 -28.85 -9.49
CA LEU A 272 -6.11 -28.50 -8.62
C LEU A 272 -6.05 -27.01 -8.29
N ILE A 273 -6.32 -26.16 -9.27
CA ILE A 273 -6.42 -24.70 -9.07
C ILE A 273 -7.53 -24.35 -8.10
N ASN A 274 -8.73 -24.86 -8.30
CA ASN A 274 -9.86 -24.58 -7.43
C ASN A 274 -9.59 -25.06 -5.99
N LEU A 275 -9.05 -26.27 -5.82
CA LEU A 275 -8.63 -26.80 -4.51
C LEU A 275 -7.60 -25.86 -3.85
N ALA A 276 -6.64 -25.38 -4.61
CA ALA A 276 -5.61 -24.45 -4.13
C ALA A 276 -6.16 -23.08 -3.74
N ILE A 277 -7.13 -22.55 -4.48
CA ILE A 277 -7.82 -21.30 -4.16
C ILE A 277 -8.47 -21.40 -2.79
N TYR A 278 -9.29 -22.43 -2.60
CA TYR A 278 -10.02 -22.61 -1.33
C TYR A 278 -9.05 -22.88 -0.16
N PHE A 279 -8.05 -23.71 -0.38
CA PHE A 279 -7.03 -24.00 0.64
C PHE A 279 -6.24 -22.74 1.03
N ARG A 280 -5.75 -21.99 0.03
CA ARG A 280 -4.99 -20.75 0.27
C ARG A 280 -5.86 -19.65 0.88
N ALA A 281 -7.10 -19.50 0.42
CA ALA A 281 -8.07 -18.59 1.00
C ALA A 281 -8.34 -18.95 2.47
N GLY A 282 -8.61 -20.24 2.76
CA GLY A 282 -8.78 -20.74 4.11
C GLY A 282 -7.55 -20.48 5.00
N LEU A 283 -6.36 -20.83 4.53
CA LEU A 283 -5.10 -20.54 5.27
C LEU A 283 -4.87 -19.05 5.49
N SER A 284 -5.18 -18.20 4.50
CA SER A 284 -5.02 -16.75 4.61
C SER A 284 -6.00 -16.17 5.63
N ILE A 285 -7.25 -16.59 5.59
CA ILE A 285 -8.28 -16.22 6.56
C ILE A 285 -7.88 -16.71 7.96
N PHE A 286 -7.49 -17.97 8.08
CA PHE A 286 -7.04 -18.58 9.34
C PHE A 286 -5.82 -17.85 9.92
N LYS A 287 -4.80 -17.60 9.11
CA LYS A 287 -3.61 -16.81 9.52
C LYS A 287 -4.00 -15.40 9.95
N ARG A 288 -4.92 -14.75 9.24
CA ARG A 288 -5.39 -13.40 9.56
C ARG A 288 -6.17 -13.38 10.87
N ILE A 289 -7.04 -14.35 11.08
CA ILE A 289 -7.79 -14.51 12.32
C ILE A 289 -6.85 -14.76 13.49
N ILE A 290 -5.95 -15.75 13.36
CA ILE A 290 -4.97 -16.05 14.42
C ILE A 290 -4.08 -14.85 14.70
N SER A 291 -3.51 -14.22 13.68
CA SER A 291 -2.62 -13.06 13.89
C SER A 291 -3.32 -11.86 14.54
N SER A 292 -4.64 -11.71 14.33
CA SER A 292 -5.44 -10.63 14.92
C SER A 292 -5.90 -10.96 16.34
N ILE A 293 -6.21 -12.22 16.62
CA ILE A 293 -6.81 -12.64 17.90
C ILE A 293 -5.76 -13.17 18.87
N PHE A 294 -4.64 -13.71 18.39
CA PHE A 294 -3.64 -14.38 19.23
C PHE A 294 -3.11 -13.49 20.37
N LEU A 295 -2.66 -12.29 20.03
CA LEU A 295 -2.10 -11.38 21.04
C LEU A 295 -3.15 -10.87 22.03
N PRO A 296 -4.35 -10.40 21.61
CA PRO A 296 -5.46 -10.12 22.53
C PRO A 296 -5.84 -11.30 23.43
N LEU A 297 -5.83 -12.53 22.90
CA LEU A 297 -6.16 -13.72 23.69
C LEU A 297 -5.11 -14.03 24.76
N VAL A 298 -3.82 -13.92 24.39
CA VAL A 298 -2.72 -14.08 25.36
C VAL A 298 -2.80 -13.01 26.44
N ASP A 299 -3.06 -11.76 26.09
CA ASP A 299 -3.23 -10.66 27.02
C ASP A 299 -4.45 -10.89 27.95
N PHE A 300 -5.57 -11.33 27.39
CA PHE A 300 -6.76 -11.67 28.17
C PHE A 300 -6.48 -12.76 29.19
N SER A 301 -5.85 -13.84 28.76
CA SER A 301 -5.50 -14.97 29.62
C SER A 301 -4.54 -14.56 30.74
N ALA A 302 -3.50 -13.78 30.43
CA ALA A 302 -2.54 -13.31 31.42
C ALA A 302 -3.14 -12.32 32.43
N ILE A 303 -3.98 -11.39 31.95
CA ILE A 303 -4.68 -10.44 32.84
C ILE A 303 -5.62 -11.22 33.76
N LEU A 304 -6.43 -12.14 33.22
CA LEU A 304 -7.36 -12.95 33.98
C LEU A 304 -6.65 -13.82 35.03
N THR A 305 -5.53 -14.46 34.66
CA THR A 305 -4.70 -15.26 35.57
C THR A 305 -4.17 -14.39 36.73
N GLY A 306 -3.65 -13.20 36.42
CA GLY A 306 -3.17 -12.28 37.47
C GLY A 306 -4.29 -11.81 38.40
N LEU A 307 -5.47 -11.48 37.88
CA LEU A 307 -6.64 -11.16 38.68
C LEU A 307 -7.05 -12.34 39.55
N PHE A 308 -7.04 -13.56 39.01
CA PHE A 308 -7.36 -14.74 39.81
C PHE A 308 -6.36 -15.01 40.93
N LEU A 309 -5.06 -14.83 40.67
CA LEU A 309 -4.01 -14.90 41.70
C LEU A 309 -4.19 -13.82 42.78
N LEU A 310 -4.51 -12.60 42.37
CA LEU A 310 -4.85 -11.52 43.33
C LEU A 310 -6.05 -11.88 44.21
N THR A 311 -7.09 -12.50 43.65
CA THR A 311 -8.24 -12.98 44.41
C THR A 311 -7.85 -14.03 45.45
N HIS A 312 -6.90 -14.92 45.10
CA HIS A 312 -6.40 -15.92 46.03
C HIS A 312 -5.63 -15.28 47.21
N GLN A 313 -4.79 -14.30 46.94
CA GLN A 313 -4.09 -13.55 48.00
C GLN A 313 -5.07 -12.75 48.87
N TRP A 314 -6.14 -12.19 48.30
CA TRP A 314 -7.17 -11.47 49.03
C TRP A 314 -7.94 -12.35 50.01
N LYS A 315 -8.15 -13.62 49.70
CA LYS A 315 -8.76 -14.61 50.61
C LYS A 315 -7.92 -14.84 51.88
N MET A 316 -6.60 -14.69 51.79
CA MET A 316 -5.71 -14.78 52.96
C MET A 316 -5.90 -13.62 53.95
N ALA A 317 -6.59 -12.54 53.56
CA ALA A 317 -6.94 -11.38 54.37
C ALA A 317 -8.40 -11.44 54.86
N ASP A 318 -8.99 -12.63 55.01
CA ASP A 318 -10.38 -12.90 55.45
C ASP A 318 -11.51 -12.24 54.63
N VAL A 319 -11.22 -11.81 53.38
CA VAL A 319 -12.23 -11.28 52.48
C VAL A 319 -12.73 -12.37 51.55
N HIS A 320 -13.98 -12.77 51.64
CA HIS A 320 -14.62 -13.80 50.82
C HIS A 320 -15.34 -13.14 49.63
N PHE A 321 -14.91 -13.51 48.39
CA PHE A 321 -15.62 -13.13 47.18
C PHE A 321 -16.60 -14.24 46.77
N PRO A 322 -17.89 -13.91 46.51
CA PRO A 322 -18.84 -14.90 45.94
C PRO A 322 -18.33 -15.48 44.63
N LYS A 323 -18.48 -16.79 44.42
CA LYS A 323 -17.97 -17.47 43.23
C LYS A 323 -18.57 -16.90 41.94
N GLU A 324 -19.87 -16.58 41.97
CA GLU A 324 -20.61 -16.00 40.83
C GLU A 324 -20.00 -14.66 40.42
N VAL A 325 -19.63 -13.83 41.38
CA VAL A 325 -19.01 -12.52 41.14
C VAL A 325 -17.61 -12.66 40.54
N ILE A 326 -16.82 -13.64 41.00
CA ILE A 326 -15.49 -13.91 40.44
C ILE A 326 -15.59 -14.30 38.96
N TRP A 327 -16.43 -15.28 38.64
CA TRP A 327 -16.53 -15.82 37.30
C TRP A 327 -17.16 -14.86 36.27
N THR A 328 -17.95 -13.88 36.69
CA THR A 328 -18.55 -12.87 35.81
C THR A 328 -17.76 -11.58 35.76
N SER A 329 -17.32 -11.07 36.90
CA SER A 329 -16.69 -9.73 37.00
C SER A 329 -15.25 -9.71 36.49
N LEU A 330 -14.42 -10.75 36.77
CA LEU A 330 -13.03 -10.76 36.33
C LEU A 330 -12.88 -10.79 34.81
N PRO A 331 -13.62 -11.65 34.05
CA PRO A 331 -13.60 -11.57 32.59
C PRO A 331 -14.06 -10.23 32.04
N LEU A 332 -15.09 -9.61 32.65
CA LEU A 332 -15.59 -8.31 32.23
C LEU A 332 -14.56 -7.19 32.45
N TYR A 333 -13.83 -7.23 33.56
CA TYR A 333 -12.73 -6.27 33.82
C TYR A 333 -11.60 -6.43 32.81
N ALA A 334 -11.14 -7.67 32.57
CA ALA A 334 -10.13 -7.96 31.58
C ALA A 334 -10.59 -7.50 30.18
N PHE A 335 -11.83 -7.79 29.80
CA PHE A 335 -12.42 -7.36 28.55
C PHE A 335 -12.47 -5.83 28.43
N SER A 336 -12.88 -5.11 29.49
CA SER A 336 -12.93 -3.64 29.48
C SER A 336 -11.55 -3.05 29.19
N TRP A 337 -10.49 -3.46 29.91
CA TRP A 337 -9.14 -2.96 29.67
C TRP A 337 -8.63 -3.29 28.28
N LEU A 338 -8.91 -4.48 27.75
CA LEU A 338 -8.51 -4.87 26.40
C LEU A 338 -9.32 -4.13 25.32
N PHE A 339 -10.60 -3.88 25.56
CA PHE A 339 -11.43 -3.10 24.64
C PHE A 339 -10.87 -1.68 24.49
N PHE A 340 -10.56 -1.00 25.60
CA PHE A 340 -9.94 0.31 25.54
C PHE A 340 -8.51 0.26 24.98
N SER A 341 -7.78 -0.84 25.21
CA SER A 341 -6.47 -1.05 24.57
C SER A 341 -6.58 -1.16 23.05
N TRP A 342 -7.62 -1.80 22.54
CA TRP A 342 -7.92 -1.83 21.11
C TRP A 342 -8.35 -0.46 20.59
N VAL A 343 -9.19 0.26 21.30
CA VAL A 343 -9.64 1.63 20.93
C VAL A 343 -8.45 2.56 20.78
N PHE A 344 -7.53 2.59 21.76
CA PHE A 344 -6.35 3.46 21.76
C PHE A 344 -5.13 2.90 20.99
N GLY A 345 -5.34 1.91 20.11
CA GLY A 345 -4.35 1.47 19.14
C GLY A 345 -3.21 0.61 19.67
N LEU A 346 -3.36 -0.02 20.85
CA LEU A 346 -2.31 -0.87 21.42
C LEU A 346 -2.02 -2.13 20.57
N TYR A 347 -2.96 -2.54 19.73
CA TYR A 347 -2.86 -3.67 18.79
C TYR A 347 -2.57 -3.23 17.35
N ASP A 348 -2.43 -1.93 17.10
CA ASP A 348 -2.10 -1.40 15.76
C ASP A 348 -0.61 -1.60 15.42
N LYS A 349 -0.27 -1.49 14.14
CA LYS A 349 1.13 -1.60 13.67
C LYS A 349 2.01 -0.48 14.24
N ASP A 350 1.48 0.76 14.32
CA ASP A 350 2.16 1.97 14.80
C ASP A 350 1.86 2.26 16.28
N ARG A 351 2.35 1.41 17.17
CA ARG A 351 2.04 1.45 18.59
C ARG A 351 2.67 2.65 19.31
N LYS A 352 1.88 3.33 20.13
CA LYS A 352 2.36 4.37 21.05
C LYS A 352 2.29 3.86 22.48
N THR A 353 3.38 3.97 23.23
CA THR A 353 3.47 3.56 24.66
C THR A 353 2.50 4.36 25.54
N LEU A 354 2.28 5.64 25.21
CA LEU A 354 1.26 6.49 25.84
C LEU A 354 -0.17 5.94 25.70
N GLY A 355 -0.46 5.13 24.67
CA GLY A 355 -1.75 4.47 24.49
C GLY A 355 -2.08 3.51 25.62
N THR A 356 -1.08 2.85 26.22
CA THR A 356 -1.28 1.92 27.34
C THR A 356 -1.85 2.61 28.57
N ALA A 357 -1.29 3.76 28.96
CA ALA A 357 -1.78 4.51 30.12
C ALA A 357 -3.23 5.00 29.91
N LYS A 358 -3.53 5.56 28.73
CA LYS A 358 -4.90 5.96 28.37
C LYS A 358 -5.87 4.79 28.40
N SER A 359 -5.48 3.64 27.85
CA SER A 359 -6.31 2.43 27.81
C SER A 359 -6.72 1.97 29.22
N ILE A 360 -5.75 1.91 30.12
CA ILE A 360 -6.00 1.48 31.51
C ILE A 360 -6.84 2.50 32.24
N LEU A 361 -6.55 3.79 32.10
CA LEU A 361 -7.32 4.86 32.74
C LEU A 361 -8.80 4.80 32.33
N PHE A 362 -9.09 4.79 31.01
CA PHE A 362 -10.47 4.77 30.52
C PHE A 362 -11.17 3.43 30.81
N GLY A 363 -10.46 2.31 30.69
CA GLY A 363 -10.99 1.00 31.06
C GLY A 363 -11.35 0.91 32.53
N THR A 364 -10.50 1.42 33.42
CA THR A 364 -10.76 1.47 34.87
C THR A 364 -11.91 2.40 35.19
N LEU A 365 -11.97 3.59 34.57
CA LEU A 365 -13.08 4.52 34.73
C LEU A 365 -14.42 3.86 34.34
N ALA A 366 -14.45 3.19 33.19
CA ALA A 366 -15.65 2.46 32.72
C ALA A 366 -16.07 1.37 33.72
N ILE A 367 -15.10 0.60 34.25
CA ILE A 367 -15.38 -0.41 35.29
C ILE A 367 -15.95 0.24 36.56
N LEU A 368 -15.36 1.34 37.01
CA LEU A 368 -15.82 2.03 38.22
C LEU A 368 -17.23 2.64 38.06
N VAL A 369 -17.55 3.18 36.89
CA VAL A 369 -18.90 3.68 36.59
C VAL A 369 -19.92 2.54 36.58
N ILE A 370 -19.63 1.42 35.92
CA ILE A 370 -20.51 0.24 35.95
C ILE A 370 -20.63 -0.27 37.40
N TYR A 371 -19.51 -0.41 38.10
CA TYR A 371 -19.48 -0.84 39.50
C TYR A 371 -20.38 0.02 40.39
N ALA A 372 -20.38 1.34 40.22
CA ALA A 372 -21.20 2.25 41.00
C ALA A 372 -22.73 2.07 40.75
N LEU A 373 -23.10 1.54 39.59
CA LEU A 373 -24.50 1.29 39.20
C LEU A 373 -25.01 -0.13 39.58
N LEU A 374 -24.09 -1.03 39.98
CA LEU A 374 -24.45 -2.39 40.38
C LEU A 374 -25.09 -2.46 41.76
N PRO A 375 -25.95 -3.45 42.03
CA PRO A 375 -26.43 -3.76 43.37
C PRO A 375 -25.27 -4.04 44.32
N LYS A 376 -25.47 -3.76 45.61
CA LYS A 376 -24.43 -3.91 46.66
C LYS A 376 -23.83 -5.31 46.72
N ASP A 377 -24.59 -6.33 46.45
CA ASP A 377 -24.14 -7.72 46.45
C ASP A 377 -23.10 -8.03 45.37
N TRP A 378 -23.03 -7.21 44.32
CA TRP A 378 -22.04 -7.28 43.23
C TRP A 378 -20.85 -6.30 43.45
N GLN A 379 -20.93 -5.44 44.45
CA GLN A 379 -19.88 -4.45 44.76
C GLN A 379 -18.93 -5.01 45.82
N PHE A 380 -17.86 -5.70 45.43
CA PHE A 380 -17.01 -6.35 46.43
C PHE A 380 -15.77 -5.57 46.85
N SER A 381 -15.03 -4.86 45.95
CA SER A 381 -13.88 -4.05 46.37
C SER A 381 -13.41 -3.07 45.26
N ARG A 382 -13.39 -1.78 45.58
CA ARG A 382 -12.83 -0.74 44.70
C ARG A 382 -11.31 -0.84 44.62
N LEU A 383 -10.66 -1.16 45.76
CA LEU A 383 -9.22 -1.32 45.85
C LEU A 383 -8.74 -2.46 44.97
N TYR A 384 -9.51 -3.57 44.88
CA TYR A 384 -9.22 -4.67 44.00
C TYR A 384 -9.20 -4.25 42.50
N ILE A 385 -10.13 -3.40 42.07
CA ILE A 385 -10.18 -2.86 40.71
C ILE A 385 -8.91 -2.03 40.44
N LEU A 386 -8.48 -1.19 41.39
CA LEU A 386 -7.27 -0.35 41.24
C LEU A 386 -5.99 -1.19 41.18
N ILE A 387 -5.85 -2.22 42.02
CA ILE A 387 -4.70 -3.12 42.01
C ILE A 387 -4.69 -3.96 40.70
N GLY A 388 -5.87 -4.44 40.27
CA GLY A 388 -6.03 -5.09 38.99
C GLY A 388 -5.64 -4.22 37.79
N ALA A 389 -5.95 -2.92 37.84
CA ALA A 389 -5.51 -1.94 36.85
C ALA A 389 -3.99 -1.77 36.85
N CYS A 390 -3.34 -1.68 38.03
CA CYS A 390 -1.89 -1.64 38.16
C CYS A 390 -1.23 -2.90 37.61
N TRP A 391 -1.74 -4.10 37.92
CA TRP A 391 -1.29 -5.36 37.36
C TRP A 391 -1.37 -5.35 35.84
N THR A 392 -2.54 -5.00 35.30
CA THR A 392 -2.79 -4.97 33.86
C THR A 392 -1.85 -3.98 33.14
N PHE A 393 -1.61 -2.82 33.75
CA PHE A 393 -0.70 -1.81 33.22
C PHE A 393 0.74 -2.35 33.13
N VAL A 394 1.27 -2.90 34.21
CA VAL A 394 2.62 -3.46 34.26
C VAL A 394 2.76 -4.61 33.28
N TYR A 395 1.80 -5.55 33.28
CA TYR A 395 1.79 -6.66 32.34
C TYR A 395 1.82 -6.18 30.88
N LEU A 396 0.92 -5.25 30.49
CA LEU A 396 0.87 -4.76 29.13
C LEU A 396 2.15 -4.01 28.72
N LEU A 397 2.79 -3.27 29.61
CA LEU A 397 4.08 -2.66 29.34
C LEU A 397 5.15 -3.72 29.03
N ILE A 398 5.31 -4.72 29.91
CA ILE A 398 6.28 -5.79 29.75
C ILE A 398 5.99 -6.60 28.47
N SER A 399 4.74 -7.00 28.25
CA SER A 399 4.31 -7.72 27.05
C SER A 399 4.67 -6.94 25.77
N ARG A 400 4.46 -5.63 25.76
CA ARG A 400 4.79 -4.79 24.58
C ARG A 400 6.29 -4.61 24.39
N MET A 401 7.08 -4.57 25.46
CA MET A 401 8.54 -4.61 25.36
C MET A 401 9.01 -5.90 24.73
N PHE A 402 8.50 -7.06 25.15
CA PHE A 402 8.82 -8.36 24.57
C PHE A 402 8.44 -8.45 23.10
N VAL A 403 7.23 -8.02 22.73
CA VAL A 403 6.78 -8.03 21.33
C VAL A 403 7.63 -7.10 20.47
N SER A 404 8.07 -5.96 21.01
CA SER A 404 8.99 -5.05 20.30
C SER A 404 10.36 -5.68 20.09
N LEU A 405 10.90 -6.29 21.13
CA LEU A 405 12.18 -7.01 21.07
C LEU A 405 12.15 -8.15 20.04
N ALA A 406 11.09 -8.96 20.05
CA ALA A 406 10.93 -10.09 19.13
C ALA A 406 10.75 -9.68 17.66
N ARG A 407 10.10 -8.53 17.40
CA ARG A 407 9.85 -8.05 16.03
C ARG A 407 10.98 -7.20 15.46
N PHE A 408 11.61 -6.38 16.27
CA PHE A 408 12.54 -5.33 15.82
C PHE A 408 13.95 -5.50 16.36
N GLY A 409 14.21 -6.53 17.20
CA GLY A 409 15.51 -6.73 17.85
C GLY A 409 15.92 -5.58 18.80
N LYS A 410 15.01 -4.69 19.16
CA LYS A 410 15.27 -3.49 20.00
C LYS A 410 14.15 -3.27 21.01
N LEU A 411 14.51 -2.86 22.22
CA LEU A 411 13.59 -2.37 23.26
C LEU A 411 13.03 -0.99 22.81
N GLY A 412 12.02 -0.99 21.96
CA GLY A 412 11.43 0.24 21.37
C GLY A 412 10.39 0.88 22.28
N LEU A 413 10.81 1.48 23.39
CA LEU A 413 9.94 2.37 24.20
C LEU A 413 9.83 3.78 23.61
N ILE A 414 10.77 4.17 22.73
CA ILE A 414 10.81 5.50 22.13
C ILE A 414 10.95 5.31 20.62
N LYS A 415 10.05 5.94 19.85
CA LYS A 415 10.19 6.06 18.40
C LYS A 415 11.47 6.84 18.13
N ARG A 416 12.50 6.18 17.59
CA ARG A 416 13.70 6.86 17.14
C ARG A 416 13.31 7.75 15.97
N ASP A 417 13.70 9.01 15.99
CA ASP A 417 13.55 9.89 14.85
C ASP A 417 14.30 9.28 13.66
N LYS A 418 13.60 9.13 12.52
CA LYS A 418 14.20 8.62 11.29
C LYS A 418 15.32 9.57 10.85
N THR A 419 16.41 9.00 10.33
CA THR A 419 17.50 9.73 9.72
C THR A 419 17.44 9.57 8.20
N PHE A 420 17.30 10.68 7.49
CA PHE A 420 17.20 10.72 6.04
C PHE A 420 18.53 11.16 5.41
N ALA A 421 18.86 10.59 4.26
CA ALA A 421 19.93 11.07 3.41
C ALA A 421 19.35 11.46 2.06
N ILE A 422 19.47 12.72 1.67
CA ILE A 422 18.99 13.25 0.40
C ILE A 422 20.21 13.40 -0.53
N ILE A 423 20.14 12.73 -1.67
CA ILE A 423 21.15 12.77 -2.73
C ILE A 423 20.69 13.77 -3.79
N GLY A 424 21.30 14.96 -3.79
CA GLY A 424 20.93 16.03 -4.70
C GLY A 424 21.74 17.29 -4.50
N ASP A 425 21.60 18.26 -5.43
CA ASP A 425 22.16 19.59 -5.29
C ASP A 425 21.48 20.38 -4.17
N SER A 426 21.92 21.61 -3.92
CA SER A 426 21.39 22.44 -2.82
C SER A 426 19.91 22.76 -3.01
N ALA A 427 19.47 23.00 -4.24
CA ALA A 427 18.09 23.38 -4.54
C ALA A 427 17.13 22.20 -4.32
N GLU A 428 17.48 21.01 -4.83
CA GLU A 428 16.70 19.80 -4.65
C GLU A 428 16.68 19.33 -3.19
N PHE A 429 17.82 19.51 -2.47
CA PHE A 429 17.88 19.21 -1.04
C PHE A 429 16.87 20.05 -0.24
N GLU A 430 16.81 21.37 -0.44
CA GLU A 430 15.86 22.22 0.30
C GLU A 430 14.41 21.92 -0.14
N ARG A 431 14.15 21.66 -1.42
CA ARG A 431 12.82 21.24 -1.91
C ARG A 431 12.35 19.95 -1.23
N VAL A 432 13.16 18.92 -1.22
CA VAL A 432 12.81 17.61 -0.62
C VAL A 432 12.69 17.74 0.90
N LYS A 433 13.51 18.53 1.55
CA LYS A 433 13.41 18.81 2.99
C LYS A 433 12.10 19.51 3.33
N GLU A 434 11.65 20.44 2.48
CA GLU A 434 10.33 21.08 2.65
C GLU A 434 9.19 20.06 2.52
N ILE A 435 9.23 19.17 1.52
CA ILE A 435 8.28 18.06 1.38
C ILE A 435 8.24 17.20 2.65
N LEU A 436 9.40 16.87 3.23
CA LEU A 436 9.48 16.09 4.47
C LEU A 436 8.85 16.85 5.65
N ASN A 437 9.13 18.14 5.79
CA ASN A 437 8.56 18.99 6.85
C ASN A 437 7.04 19.07 6.74
N LEU A 438 6.50 19.31 5.54
CA LEU A 438 5.06 19.33 5.28
C LEU A 438 4.40 17.97 5.54
N SER A 439 5.15 16.89 5.41
CA SER A 439 4.69 15.52 5.69
C SER A 439 4.73 15.14 7.18
N GLY A 440 5.04 16.09 8.09
CA GLY A 440 5.08 15.87 9.54
C GLY A 440 6.38 15.26 10.05
N PHE A 441 7.46 15.43 9.30
CA PHE A 441 8.82 15.02 9.68
C PHE A 441 9.69 16.21 10.11
N ASP A 442 9.12 17.19 10.80
CA ASP A 442 9.77 18.46 11.21
C ASP A 442 10.91 18.27 12.24
N LYS A 443 11.01 17.11 12.88
CA LYS A 443 12.04 16.81 13.90
C LYS A 443 13.01 15.70 13.48
N VAL A 444 13.16 15.45 12.19
CA VAL A 444 14.04 14.39 11.68
C VAL A 444 15.44 14.91 11.38
N LYS A 445 16.43 14.02 11.47
CA LYS A 445 17.78 14.31 11.02
C LYS A 445 17.85 14.11 9.51
N VAL A 446 18.21 15.17 8.79
CA VAL A 446 18.35 15.14 7.33
C VAL A 446 19.79 15.47 6.97
N HIS A 447 20.41 14.62 6.17
CA HIS A 447 21.78 14.80 5.68
C HIS A 447 21.76 14.96 4.17
N ARG A 448 22.60 15.88 3.67
CA ARG A 448 22.81 16.06 2.24
C ARG A 448 24.01 15.25 1.77
N ILE A 449 23.87 14.57 0.63
CA ILE A 449 24.94 13.85 -0.08
C ILE A 449 25.06 14.45 -1.48
N SER A 450 26.29 14.73 -1.90
CA SER A 450 26.57 15.26 -3.23
C SER A 450 26.24 14.20 -4.30
N PRO A 451 25.48 14.55 -5.36
CA PRO A 451 25.21 13.64 -6.47
C PRO A 451 26.41 13.41 -7.37
N THR A 452 27.46 14.25 -7.24
CA THR A 452 28.72 14.19 -8.01
C THR A 452 29.83 13.52 -7.21
N GLN A 453 30.96 13.25 -7.86
CA GLN A 453 32.16 12.71 -7.21
C GLN A 453 32.89 13.76 -6.36
N THR A 454 32.62 15.05 -6.55
CA THR A 454 33.21 16.14 -5.78
C THR A 454 32.35 16.47 -4.57
N ARG A 455 32.98 16.58 -3.41
CA ARG A 455 32.30 16.97 -2.18
C ARG A 455 31.94 18.45 -2.23
N GLU A 456 30.68 18.77 -2.16
CA GLU A 456 30.13 20.11 -2.05
C GLU A 456 30.07 20.58 -0.59
N GLU A 457 29.99 21.91 -0.37
CA GLU A 457 29.78 22.47 0.97
C GLU A 457 28.48 21.93 1.59
N ASN A 458 28.49 21.71 2.89
CA ASN A 458 27.35 21.18 3.66
C ASN A 458 26.88 19.74 3.28
N THR A 459 27.76 18.93 2.65
CA THR A 459 27.51 17.52 2.39
C THR A 459 28.29 16.62 3.34
N ILE A 460 27.71 15.48 3.71
CA ILE A 460 28.38 14.46 4.54
C ILE A 460 29.29 13.53 3.70
N GLY A 461 29.18 13.59 2.38
CA GLY A 461 29.99 12.83 1.42
C GLY A 461 29.42 12.89 0.02
N THR A 462 29.87 11.98 -0.85
CA THR A 462 29.50 11.87 -2.27
C THR A 462 28.70 10.61 -2.55
N LEU A 463 28.09 10.53 -3.73
CA LEU A 463 27.33 9.36 -4.18
C LEU A 463 28.15 8.07 -4.13
N ASP A 464 29.43 8.12 -4.49
CA ASP A 464 30.31 6.94 -4.52
C ASP A 464 30.67 6.42 -3.11
N GLN A 465 30.40 7.20 -2.07
CA GLN A 465 30.66 6.86 -0.67
C GLN A 465 29.40 6.36 0.08
N LEU A 466 28.29 6.10 -0.63
CA LEU A 466 27.01 5.75 -0.02
C LEU A 466 27.09 4.55 0.92
N ASP A 467 27.83 3.51 0.57
CA ASP A 467 28.00 2.32 1.41
C ASP A 467 28.67 2.67 2.75
N GLN A 468 29.75 3.47 2.70
CA GLN A 468 30.45 3.91 3.91
C GLN A 468 29.56 4.82 4.76
N ILE A 469 28.86 5.77 4.14
CA ILE A 469 27.96 6.71 4.81
C ILE A 469 26.81 5.97 5.49
N ALA A 470 26.23 4.99 4.82
CA ALA A 470 25.14 4.16 5.34
C ALA A 470 25.52 3.46 6.66
N HIS A 471 26.75 2.99 6.76
CA HIS A 471 27.24 2.30 7.96
C HIS A 471 27.63 3.25 9.09
N ILE A 472 28.21 4.42 8.77
CA ILE A 472 28.72 5.38 9.78
C ILE A 472 27.58 6.21 10.38
N VAL A 473 26.71 6.79 9.53
CA VAL A 473 25.70 7.79 9.94
C VAL A 473 24.39 7.15 10.41
N LYS A 474 24.21 5.83 10.28
CA LYS A 474 22.98 5.09 10.65
C LYS A 474 21.75 5.68 9.96
N ILE A 475 21.81 5.84 8.66
CA ILE A 475 20.70 6.30 7.82
C ILE A 475 19.61 5.23 7.83
N ASP A 476 18.36 5.66 7.88
CA ASP A 476 17.18 4.80 7.79
C ASP A 476 16.59 4.82 6.37
N GLU A 477 16.72 5.96 5.66
CA GLU A 477 16.08 6.15 4.37
C GLU A 477 16.91 7.03 3.44
N PHE A 478 17.11 6.60 2.20
CA PHE A 478 17.78 7.33 1.13
C PHE A 478 16.76 7.91 0.15
N ILE A 479 16.92 9.20 -0.18
CA ILE A 479 16.06 9.90 -1.15
C ILE A 479 16.94 10.38 -2.30
N PHE A 480 16.75 9.80 -3.48
CA PHE A 480 17.47 10.18 -4.69
C PHE A 480 16.68 11.25 -5.45
N CYS A 481 17.33 12.38 -5.75
CA CYS A 481 16.74 13.40 -6.61
C CYS A 481 17.00 13.06 -8.08
N ALA A 482 15.95 12.67 -8.82
CA ALA A 482 16.06 12.23 -10.23
C ALA A 482 16.46 13.35 -11.19
N LYS A 483 16.47 14.61 -10.74
CA LYS A 483 17.01 15.75 -11.49
C LYS A 483 18.54 15.69 -11.59
N ASN A 484 19.21 15.23 -10.52
CA ASN A 484 20.67 15.24 -10.38
C ASN A 484 21.30 13.84 -10.47
N THR A 485 20.51 12.79 -10.41
CA THR A 485 21.00 11.41 -10.37
C THR A 485 20.29 10.58 -11.45
N GLU A 486 21.08 9.97 -12.32
CA GLU A 486 20.59 9.08 -13.38
C GLU A 486 19.95 7.81 -12.81
N ALA A 487 18.97 7.25 -13.51
CA ALA A 487 18.25 6.07 -13.06
C ALA A 487 19.16 4.84 -12.92
N ASN A 488 20.15 4.68 -13.80
CA ASN A 488 21.14 3.61 -13.72
C ASN A 488 21.92 3.65 -12.39
N LYS A 489 22.35 4.84 -11.93
CA LYS A 489 23.07 5.03 -10.66
C LYS A 489 22.15 4.75 -9.47
N ILE A 490 20.89 5.20 -9.55
CA ILE A 490 19.87 4.93 -8.52
C ILE A 490 19.68 3.41 -8.37
N ILE A 491 19.42 2.70 -9.48
CA ILE A 491 19.20 1.24 -9.51
C ILE A 491 20.44 0.51 -9.01
N TYR A 492 21.64 0.92 -9.43
CA TYR A 492 22.89 0.36 -8.96
C TYR A 492 23.00 0.43 -7.43
N TRP A 493 22.87 1.62 -6.85
CA TRP A 493 23.01 1.82 -5.41
C TRP A 493 21.90 1.13 -4.60
N MET A 494 20.65 1.12 -5.09
CA MET A 494 19.58 0.35 -4.48
C MET A 494 19.88 -1.16 -4.43
N SER A 495 20.56 -1.67 -5.45
CA SER A 495 20.95 -3.09 -5.54
C SER A 495 22.16 -3.43 -4.67
N GLN A 496 23.12 -2.51 -4.50
CA GLN A 496 24.34 -2.71 -3.71
C GLN A 496 24.08 -2.57 -2.20
N LEU A 497 23.31 -1.56 -1.80
CA LEU A 497 22.96 -1.36 -0.40
C LEU A 497 21.98 -2.45 0.04
N ASN A 498 22.30 -3.19 1.10
CA ASN A 498 21.47 -4.27 1.60
C ASN A 498 20.04 -3.79 1.91
N SER A 499 19.12 -4.13 1.05
CA SER A 499 17.75 -3.61 0.99
C SER A 499 16.85 -3.96 2.20
N ASP A 500 17.26 -4.90 3.04
CA ASP A 500 16.50 -5.25 4.26
C ASP A 500 16.69 -4.23 5.40
N LYS A 501 17.72 -3.38 5.30
CA LYS A 501 18.05 -2.38 6.33
C LYS A 501 17.61 -0.96 5.97
N PHE A 502 17.54 -0.63 4.69
CA PHE A 502 17.31 0.72 4.20
C PHE A 502 16.02 0.82 3.41
N GLU A 503 15.40 1.99 3.47
CA GLU A 503 14.29 2.37 2.61
C GLU A 503 14.81 3.35 1.54
N PHE A 504 14.26 3.24 0.32
CA PHE A 504 14.67 4.10 -0.81
C PHE A 504 13.46 4.85 -1.35
N LYS A 505 13.68 6.11 -1.69
CA LYS A 505 12.69 6.98 -2.33
C LYS A 505 13.34 7.71 -3.50
N ILE A 506 12.51 8.06 -4.48
CA ILE A 506 12.92 8.87 -5.63
C ILE A 506 12.07 10.13 -5.64
N ALA A 507 12.74 11.29 -5.62
CA ALA A 507 12.13 12.60 -5.81
C ALA A 507 12.20 12.97 -7.29
N GLN A 508 11.05 13.09 -7.95
CA GLN A 508 10.99 13.57 -9.33
C GLN A 508 11.21 15.08 -9.39
N PRO A 509 11.76 15.60 -10.50
CA PRO A 509 11.92 17.05 -10.69
C PRO A 509 10.57 17.76 -10.59
N ASP A 510 10.58 18.93 -9.97
CA ASP A 510 9.43 19.85 -9.88
C ASP A 510 8.14 19.27 -9.29
N THR A 511 8.23 18.14 -8.56
CA THR A 511 7.09 17.49 -7.90
C THR A 511 7.05 17.75 -6.40
N THR A 512 5.86 17.60 -5.80
CA THR A 512 5.63 17.71 -4.36
C THR A 512 5.49 16.34 -3.67
N PHE A 513 5.86 15.26 -4.35
CA PHE A 513 5.75 13.90 -3.85
C PHE A 513 7.06 13.12 -3.98
N LEU A 514 7.20 12.06 -3.19
CA LEU A 514 8.34 11.13 -3.20
C LEU A 514 7.80 9.71 -3.40
N ILE A 515 8.32 8.99 -4.38
CA ILE A 515 7.94 7.61 -4.67
C ILE A 515 8.94 6.65 -4.06
N GLY A 516 8.50 5.61 -3.43
CA GLY A 516 9.38 4.65 -2.75
C GLY A 516 8.83 3.27 -2.54
N SER A 517 9.63 2.48 -1.85
CA SER A 517 9.66 1.03 -1.84
C SER A 517 8.81 0.32 -0.80
N ASN A 518 7.94 0.97 -0.06
CA ASN A 518 7.22 0.23 0.96
C ASN A 518 6.05 -0.56 0.38
N SER A 519 6.15 -1.83 0.64
CA SER A 519 5.20 -2.84 0.24
C SER A 519 3.74 -2.45 0.50
N ILE A 520 2.92 -2.85 -0.38
CA ILE A 520 1.49 -3.17 -0.46
C ILE A 520 0.70 -3.23 0.88
N GLU A 521 1.34 -3.16 2.04
CA GLU A 521 0.69 -3.22 3.36
C GLU A 521 0.58 -1.89 4.10
N SER A 522 1.21 -0.81 3.63
CA SER A 522 1.07 0.51 4.22
C SER A 522 0.61 1.51 3.15
N ALA A 523 -0.53 2.13 3.37
CA ALA A 523 -1.04 3.25 2.57
C ALA A 523 -0.15 4.50 2.73
N GLY A 524 1.18 4.38 2.48
CA GLY A 524 2.15 5.37 2.91
C GLY A 524 3.39 5.53 2.07
N ASP A 525 3.43 5.03 0.83
CA ASP A 525 4.64 5.08 0.04
C ASP A 525 4.81 6.32 -0.82
N LEU A 526 3.75 7.04 -1.01
CA LEU A 526 3.80 8.41 -1.47
C LEU A 526 3.90 9.32 -0.24
N TYR A 527 4.99 10.05 -0.08
CA TYR A 527 4.94 11.28 0.68
C TYR A 527 4.25 12.37 -0.17
N VAL A 528 3.05 12.07 -0.58
CA VAL A 528 2.04 13.11 -0.76
C VAL A 528 1.77 13.63 0.62
N LEU A 529 1.64 14.93 0.81
CA LEU A 529 1.26 15.58 2.05
C LEU A 529 0.36 14.66 2.88
N ASN A 530 0.99 13.92 3.81
CA ASN A 530 0.30 12.90 4.58
C ASN A 530 -0.54 13.62 5.63
N LEU A 531 -1.75 13.98 5.24
CA LEU A 531 -2.83 14.51 6.07
C LEU A 531 -3.31 13.42 7.04
N ASN A 532 -2.39 12.90 7.84
CA ASN A 532 -2.43 11.53 8.34
C ASN A 532 -3.05 11.35 9.72
N ALA A 533 -3.45 12.39 10.43
CA ALA A 533 -4.04 12.16 11.74
C ALA A 533 -5.36 11.39 11.63
N ILE A 534 -6.21 11.76 10.65
CA ILE A 534 -7.52 11.13 10.47
C ILE A 534 -7.47 9.75 9.83
N SER A 535 -6.42 9.45 9.05
CA SER A 535 -6.23 8.13 8.40
C SER A 535 -5.87 7.03 9.39
N LYS A 536 -5.31 7.37 10.57
CA LYS A 536 -4.88 6.40 11.59
C LYS A 536 -6.06 5.57 12.07
N SER A 537 -5.84 4.27 12.25
CA SER A 537 -6.86 3.34 12.73
C SER A 537 -7.44 3.76 14.10
N GLU A 538 -6.59 4.28 14.99
CA GLU A 538 -7.00 4.89 16.27
C GLU A 538 -7.99 6.04 16.06
N SER A 539 -7.66 6.99 15.19
CA SER A 539 -8.49 8.17 14.90
C SER A 539 -9.84 7.77 14.32
N LYS A 540 -9.86 6.82 13.40
CA LYS A 540 -11.10 6.29 12.80
C LYS A 540 -12.00 5.62 13.84
N ARG A 541 -11.41 4.85 14.78
CA ARG A 541 -12.17 4.23 15.88
C ARG A 541 -12.73 5.29 16.85
N LEU A 542 -11.92 6.23 17.26
CA LEU A 542 -12.35 7.32 18.16
C LEU A 542 -13.44 8.18 17.52
N LYS A 543 -13.26 8.54 16.23
CA LYS A 543 -14.30 9.24 15.47
C LYS A 543 -15.62 8.45 15.47
N ARG A 544 -15.55 7.14 15.22
CA ARG A 544 -16.75 6.29 15.22
C ARG A 544 -17.39 6.18 16.59
N ILE A 545 -16.61 6.12 17.66
CA ILE A 545 -17.13 6.12 19.04
C ILE A 545 -17.87 7.43 19.34
N VAL A 546 -17.30 8.59 18.96
CA VAL A 546 -17.96 9.89 19.08
C VAL A 546 -19.28 9.90 18.30
N ASP A 547 -19.27 9.46 17.03
CA ASP A 547 -20.47 9.36 16.20
C ASP A 547 -21.55 8.49 16.88
N LEU A 548 -21.19 7.31 17.40
CA LEU A 548 -22.14 6.39 18.05
C LEU A 548 -22.69 6.97 19.37
N LEU A 549 -21.82 7.48 20.25
CA LEU A 549 -22.25 8.02 21.53
C LEU A 549 -23.20 9.21 21.35
N PHE A 550 -22.80 10.18 20.52
CA PHE A 550 -23.63 11.37 20.31
C PHE A 550 -24.92 11.05 19.57
N SER A 551 -24.88 10.17 18.53
CA SER A 551 -26.13 9.78 17.84
C SER A 551 -27.09 9.07 18.79
N THR A 552 -26.61 8.21 19.68
CA THR A 552 -27.44 7.50 20.66
C THR A 552 -28.02 8.47 21.68
N ILE A 553 -27.20 9.36 22.27
CA ILE A 553 -27.64 10.35 23.25
C ILE A 553 -28.69 11.27 22.63
N LEU A 554 -28.41 11.81 21.43
CA LEU A 554 -29.35 12.73 20.74
C LEU A 554 -30.64 12.03 20.30
N LEU A 555 -30.59 10.73 19.94
CA LEU A 555 -31.80 9.94 19.67
C LEU A 555 -32.63 9.73 20.94
N LEU A 556 -32.00 9.42 22.08
CA LEU A 556 -32.71 9.32 23.37
C LEU A 556 -33.35 10.65 23.78
N LEU A 557 -32.67 11.75 23.52
CA LEU A 557 -33.18 13.11 23.81
C LEU A 557 -34.08 13.66 22.71
N SER A 558 -34.24 12.97 21.58
CA SER A 558 -34.98 13.46 20.42
C SER A 558 -36.44 13.82 20.70
N PRO A 559 -37.19 13.15 21.62
CA PRO A 559 -38.57 13.57 21.94
C PRO A 559 -38.66 15.01 22.44
N PHE A 560 -37.60 15.50 23.10
CA PHE A 560 -37.50 16.87 23.61
C PHE A 560 -36.83 17.82 22.59
N LEU A 561 -35.77 17.34 21.91
CA LEU A 561 -34.96 18.17 21.02
C LEU A 561 -35.59 18.44 19.67
N VAL A 562 -36.44 17.56 19.17
CA VAL A 562 -37.04 17.65 17.81
C VAL A 562 -37.78 18.97 17.59
N TRP A 563 -38.31 19.58 18.65
CA TRP A 563 -39.05 20.84 18.57
C TRP A 563 -38.19 22.06 18.25
N PHE A 564 -36.88 21.98 18.46
CA PHE A 564 -35.92 23.03 18.16
C PHE A 564 -35.39 23.00 16.72
N TYR A 565 -35.83 22.04 15.89
CA TYR A 565 -35.36 21.87 14.51
C TYR A 565 -36.46 22.23 13.50
N SER A 566 -36.07 22.95 12.45
CA SER A 566 -36.98 23.33 11.37
C SER A 566 -37.42 22.10 10.55
N HIS A 567 -36.51 21.17 10.28
CA HIS A 567 -36.78 19.94 9.50
C HIS A 567 -36.69 18.69 10.38
N LYS A 568 -37.72 18.47 11.21
CA LYS A 568 -37.80 17.38 12.21
C LYS A 568 -37.47 16.01 11.66
N SER A 569 -38.03 15.64 10.51
CA SER A 569 -37.79 14.33 9.87
C SER A 569 -36.36 14.19 9.37
N LYS A 570 -35.72 15.24 8.88
CA LYS A 570 -34.34 15.25 8.41
C LYS A 570 -33.36 15.12 9.58
N PHE A 571 -33.65 15.78 10.71
CA PHE A 571 -32.89 15.62 11.96
C PHE A 571 -32.81 14.13 12.38
N ILE A 572 -33.99 13.47 12.56
CA ILE A 572 -34.04 12.04 12.94
C ILE A 572 -33.33 11.16 11.91
N ARG A 573 -33.57 11.41 10.61
CA ARG A 573 -32.92 10.66 9.53
C ARG A 573 -31.40 10.83 9.54
N ASN A 574 -30.87 12.01 9.82
CA ASN A 574 -29.43 12.26 9.93
C ASN A 574 -28.85 11.51 11.14
N LEU A 575 -29.47 11.54 12.32
CA LEU A 575 -29.04 10.78 13.50
C LEU A 575 -29.00 9.27 13.22
N MET A 576 -30.06 8.74 12.60
CA MET A 576 -30.12 7.33 12.20
C MET A 576 -29.05 6.96 11.16
N ALA A 577 -28.77 7.86 10.19
CA ALA A 577 -27.72 7.65 9.20
C ALA A 577 -26.33 7.62 9.83
N VAL A 578 -26.08 8.44 10.85
CA VAL A 578 -24.82 8.39 11.63
C VAL A 578 -24.75 7.13 12.46
N LEU A 579 -25.80 6.76 13.18
CA LEU A 579 -25.87 5.54 13.97
C LEU A 579 -25.60 4.29 13.11
N LEU A 580 -26.23 4.21 11.93
CA LEU A 580 -26.06 3.12 10.96
C LEU A 580 -24.78 3.19 10.14
N SER A 581 -23.87 4.10 10.46
CA SER A 581 -22.59 4.23 9.75
C SER A 581 -22.66 4.67 8.28
N LYS A 582 -23.79 5.23 7.83
CA LYS A 582 -23.97 5.78 6.48
C LYS A 582 -23.40 7.18 6.35
N LYS A 583 -23.42 7.96 7.44
CA LYS A 583 -22.84 9.29 7.58
C LYS A 583 -21.95 9.38 8.81
N SER A 584 -21.19 10.49 8.95
CA SER A 584 -20.53 10.94 10.19
C SER A 584 -21.11 12.28 10.61
N PHE A 585 -20.99 12.68 11.87
CA PHE A 585 -21.40 14.04 12.25
C PHE A 585 -20.58 15.09 11.53
N VAL A 586 -19.26 14.92 11.45
CA VAL A 586 -18.35 15.88 10.80
C VAL A 586 -17.68 15.25 9.59
N GLY A 587 -17.68 15.93 8.46
CA GLY A 587 -17.03 15.49 7.23
C GLY A 587 -16.57 16.64 6.36
N TYR A 588 -15.79 16.35 5.32
CA TYR A 588 -15.34 17.34 4.35
C TYR A 588 -16.51 17.98 3.64
N GLN A 589 -16.34 19.26 3.27
CA GLN A 589 -17.18 19.90 2.29
C GLN A 589 -16.49 19.76 0.94
N LEU A 590 -17.14 19.05 0.02
CA LEU A 590 -16.76 19.00 -1.39
C LEU A 590 -17.59 20.08 -2.08
N GLU A 591 -17.03 21.22 -2.40
CA GLU A 591 -17.60 22.15 -3.36
C GLU A 591 -17.41 21.56 -4.76
N GLN A 592 -18.40 21.82 -5.65
CA GLN A 592 -18.33 21.36 -7.04
C GLN A 592 -17.06 21.89 -7.69
N ALA A 593 -16.41 20.98 -8.42
CA ALA A 593 -15.18 21.17 -9.16
C ALA A 593 -14.94 22.60 -9.66
N ASP A 594 -14.07 23.30 -8.97
CA ASP A 594 -13.27 24.36 -9.55
C ASP A 594 -11.90 24.37 -8.90
N GLU A 595 -10.89 24.12 -9.75
CA GLU A 595 -9.46 24.37 -9.63
C GLU A 595 -8.67 23.65 -8.52
N VAL A 596 -7.93 22.64 -8.99
CA VAL A 596 -6.57 22.27 -8.52
C VAL A 596 -6.34 22.29 -7.00
N ALA A 597 -6.99 21.38 -6.31
CA ALA A 597 -6.47 20.98 -5.02
C ALA A 597 -5.44 19.87 -5.25
N ASN A 598 -4.15 20.20 -5.23
CA ASN A 598 -3.01 19.26 -5.30
C ASN A 598 -2.93 18.29 -4.10
N TYR A 599 -4.05 18.03 -3.40
CA TYR A 599 -4.05 17.24 -2.18
C TYR A 599 -5.09 16.12 -2.24
N VAL A 600 -4.63 14.87 -2.21
CA VAL A 600 -5.51 13.71 -2.05
C VAL A 600 -5.93 13.60 -0.57
N LEU A 601 -7.16 14.03 -0.27
CA LEU A 601 -7.74 13.91 1.07
C LEU A 601 -8.09 12.44 1.40
N PRO A 602 -7.84 11.98 2.66
CA PRO A 602 -8.27 10.66 3.11
C PRO A 602 -9.78 10.48 2.96
N ASN A 603 -10.20 9.32 2.48
CA ASN A 603 -11.62 9.03 2.28
C ASN A 603 -12.39 9.03 3.62
N LEU A 604 -13.34 9.93 3.76
CA LEU A 604 -14.26 10.04 4.89
C LEU A 604 -15.71 9.87 4.45
N LYS A 605 -16.55 9.43 5.37
CA LYS A 605 -18.01 9.42 5.15
C LYS A 605 -18.53 10.84 5.07
N LYS A 606 -19.58 11.05 4.28
CA LYS A 606 -20.26 12.34 4.18
C LYS A 606 -20.68 12.82 5.56
N GLY A 607 -20.28 14.05 5.92
CA GLY A 607 -20.65 14.69 7.16
C GLY A 607 -22.08 15.21 7.15
N VAL A 608 -22.72 15.27 8.33
CA VAL A 608 -23.95 16.06 8.56
C VAL A 608 -23.57 17.54 8.69
N LEU A 609 -22.44 17.80 9.36
CA LEU A 609 -21.86 19.12 9.54
C LEU A 609 -20.55 19.24 8.75
N PRO A 610 -20.35 20.30 7.97
CA PRO A 610 -19.10 20.53 7.27
C PRO A 610 -18.02 21.04 8.22
N VAL A 611 -16.76 20.74 7.92
CA VAL A 611 -15.57 21.17 8.70
C VAL A 611 -15.48 22.70 8.82
N GLN A 612 -15.97 23.44 7.85
CA GLN A 612 -15.99 24.92 7.88
C GLN A 612 -16.67 25.48 9.13
N ASN A 613 -17.59 24.76 9.72
CA ASN A 613 -18.24 25.15 10.98
C ASN A 613 -17.30 25.14 12.20
N TRP A 614 -16.06 24.71 12.04
CA TRP A 614 -15.02 24.74 13.10
C TRP A 614 -14.52 26.16 13.36
N LEU A 615 -14.30 26.96 12.27
CA LEU A 615 -13.66 28.28 12.35
C LEU A 615 -14.67 29.42 12.09
N VAL A 616 -15.61 29.60 13.01
CA VAL A 616 -16.57 30.73 12.94
C VAL A 616 -15.87 32.11 13.01
N SER A 617 -14.62 32.17 13.46
CA SER A 617 -13.85 33.43 13.64
C SER A 617 -12.94 33.80 12.46
N HIS A 618 -12.72 32.92 11.46
CA HIS A 618 -11.83 33.19 10.33
C HIS A 618 -12.56 33.05 8.99
N LYS A 619 -13.24 34.09 8.55
CA LYS A 619 -13.95 34.20 7.28
C LYS A 619 -13.05 34.16 6.03
N SER A 620 -11.76 33.89 6.15
CA SER A 620 -10.77 34.10 5.07
C SER A 620 -10.00 32.84 4.60
N PHE A 621 -10.32 31.64 5.11
CA PHE A 621 -9.66 30.43 4.62
C PHE A 621 -10.49 29.72 3.54
N PRO A 622 -9.90 29.37 2.39
CA PRO A 622 -10.54 28.50 1.40
C PRO A 622 -10.93 27.15 2.01
N SER A 623 -12.07 26.59 1.57
CA SER A 623 -12.62 25.30 2.06
C SER A 623 -11.60 24.17 2.00
N ASP A 624 -10.78 24.13 0.95
CA ASP A 624 -9.77 23.10 0.73
C ASP A 624 -8.69 23.12 1.79
N LYS A 625 -8.19 24.30 2.17
CA LYS A 625 -7.18 24.42 3.23
C LYS A 625 -7.73 23.97 4.60
N LEU A 626 -9.03 24.19 4.86
CA LEU A 626 -9.66 23.72 6.10
C LEU A 626 -9.85 22.20 6.12
N ASN A 627 -10.22 21.59 5.00
CA ASN A 627 -10.28 20.14 4.86
C ASN A 627 -8.90 19.51 5.10
N VAL A 628 -7.84 20.13 4.56
CA VAL A 628 -6.44 19.71 4.74
C VAL A 628 -6.03 19.81 6.21
N LEU A 629 -6.28 20.93 6.87
CA LEU A 629 -5.96 21.15 8.30
C LEU A 629 -6.71 20.16 9.20
N TYR A 630 -8.00 19.93 8.94
CA TYR A 630 -8.79 18.96 9.68
C TYR A 630 -8.24 17.52 9.51
N ALA A 631 -7.87 17.15 8.31
CA ALA A 631 -7.31 15.82 8.06
C ALA A 631 -5.93 15.63 8.71
N ARG A 632 -5.10 16.69 8.72
CA ARG A 632 -3.75 16.69 9.30
C ARG A 632 -3.77 16.70 10.83
N ASP A 633 -4.57 17.57 11.42
CA ASP A 633 -4.56 17.87 12.87
C ASP A 633 -5.72 17.20 13.60
N TYR A 634 -6.38 16.23 12.99
CA TYR A 634 -7.57 15.58 13.50
C TYR A 634 -7.39 15.10 14.95
N SER A 635 -8.32 15.51 15.79
CA SER A 635 -8.55 14.94 17.12
C SER A 635 -10.06 14.81 17.38
N PRO A 636 -10.52 13.84 18.20
CA PRO A 636 -11.94 13.71 18.56
C PRO A 636 -12.53 14.97 19.20
N LEU A 637 -11.70 15.78 19.86
CA LEU A 637 -12.11 17.05 20.48
C LEU A 637 -12.57 18.07 19.44
N ILE A 638 -12.00 18.04 18.22
CA ILE A 638 -12.43 18.90 17.12
C ILE A 638 -13.86 18.56 16.70
N ASP A 639 -14.14 17.25 16.54
CA ASP A 639 -15.51 16.79 16.23
C ASP A 639 -16.50 17.25 17.31
N LEU A 640 -16.15 17.07 18.59
CA LEU A 640 -16.98 17.50 19.70
C LEU A 640 -17.24 19.00 19.66
N GLN A 641 -16.20 19.83 19.41
CA GLN A 641 -16.36 21.29 19.30
C GLN A 641 -17.30 21.68 18.17
N ILE A 642 -17.18 21.03 17.01
CA ILE A 642 -18.05 21.30 15.85
C ILE A 642 -19.48 20.88 16.17
N ILE A 643 -19.71 19.71 16.74
CA ILE A 643 -21.02 19.20 17.12
C ILE A 643 -21.70 20.15 18.12
N PHE A 644 -21.03 20.52 19.22
CA PHE A 644 -21.60 21.38 20.25
C PHE A 644 -21.91 22.80 19.73
N LYS A 645 -21.01 23.40 18.93
CA LYS A 645 -21.24 24.73 18.34
C LYS A 645 -22.41 24.75 17.35
N ASN A 646 -22.68 23.61 16.71
CA ASN A 646 -23.69 23.51 15.64
C ASN A 646 -24.82 22.53 15.99
N LEU A 647 -25.07 22.33 17.29
CA LEU A 647 -26.04 21.34 17.75
C LEU A 647 -27.43 21.55 17.11
N PHE A 648 -27.86 22.78 16.94
CA PHE A 648 -29.16 23.14 16.34
C PHE A 648 -29.17 23.21 14.81
N LYS A 649 -28.09 22.75 14.14
CA LYS A 649 -27.95 22.68 12.67
C LYS A 649 -27.88 21.26 12.16
N LEU A 650 -28.27 20.26 12.94
CA LEU A 650 -28.21 18.84 12.54
C LEU A 650 -29.30 18.43 11.55
N ASP A 651 -30.20 19.31 11.20
CA ASP A 651 -31.25 19.15 10.20
C ASP A 651 -30.90 19.77 8.82
N LEU A 652 -29.65 20.20 8.62
CA LEU A 652 -29.12 20.77 7.36
C LEU A 652 -28.91 19.73 6.24
#